data_7974b36469ee79f10f6fc398b6eb427a
#
_entry.id   7974b36469ee79f10f6fc398b6eb427a
#
_cell.length_a   1.000
_cell.length_b   1.000
_cell.length_c   1.000
_cell.angle_alpha   90.00
_cell.angle_beta   90.00
_cell.angle_gamma   90.00
#
_symmetry.space_group_name_H-M   'P 1'
#
loop_
_entity.id
_entity.type
_entity.pdbx_description
1 polymer ?
#
loop_
_entity_poly.entity_id
_entity_poly.type
_entity_poly.pdbx_seq_one_letter_code
_entity_poly.pdbx_strand_id
1 'polypeptide(L)'
;MEESSNYGHQHPLLLILNQDQLIDYQSGLTDCSRCGEKVPAPCFGCAEHCGFYLHKVCAEAPLELNHPFHPHHPLLLLQEPPSSYPRCVCTFCYKTCEKFIYHCSCQLDFHIKCALFTFNIAENNLKELEHVALQHPLISTENGDEKLKDAAKCFGCWEPLAKYTHFSPHCGFNLHEKCTKLPFKLNQVCHCKHPLALQFNIERLSCKICGETCQEGIGLVYGCSPCKFAVHIECVSASLDLVVEDKRHEHPFNLFTRRSSFICDACGVEGSYASYICCTCNIMVHKKCTSMPRIIKSKWHDHRLFHKYFLHIEDFRVLNCIMCNDEVSTDHGSYCCSECDVIFHVKCAMKKKDSYEIVENEDEESADVSSITKVLEWNDAGEATVIEHIMHIHRLTLSDRVGEYDNKCCDGCLLPISDSFYYCTQCDFFLHKVCVELPKVKQVWYHPCQSSLVLTSNEVFRCVICHYLSKAFAYKCEECKGSACLRCIIALTPGARTYLGHKHPVFLYTEYIGRCVACGDDDIEGLLRCKDCDFSLDHKCFSLPITYQHKSDEHLLSLTYHDDNSYSENHFCDICEERRDPNLWFYHCATCDTSTHVNCVLGKYRFLKLGSIIEKYKDIHEHPLTVVKKIYYYPNCSFCSEPCLDLALECTGCNFIVHAKCL
;
A
#
# COMPACT_ATOMS: atom_id res chain seq x y z
N MET A 1 -7.24 51.31 35.43
CA MET A 1 -6.73 51.15 34.06
C MET A 1 -5.64 50.09 34.16
N GLU A 2 -5.99 48.87 33.99
CA GLU A 2 -5.01 47.77 33.94
C GLU A 2 -4.25 47.93 32.63
N GLU A 3 -2.94 48.11 32.72
CA GLU A 3 -2.02 48.02 31.58
C GLU A 3 -2.08 46.60 31.06
N SER A 4 -2.91 46.38 30.03
CA SER A 4 -2.78 45.16 29.25
C SER A 4 -1.43 45.22 28.55
N SER A 5 -0.47 44.48 29.04
CA SER A 5 0.85 44.29 28.41
C SER A 5 0.64 43.77 26.99
N ASN A 6 0.78 44.70 26.02
CA ASN A 6 0.68 44.38 24.58
C ASN A 6 1.87 43.52 24.17
N TYR A 7 1.81 42.24 24.47
CA TYR A 7 2.88 41.28 24.18
C TYR A 7 3.26 41.32 22.70
N GLY A 8 4.45 41.80 22.42
CA GLY A 8 5.01 41.91 21.06
C GLY A 8 4.74 43.26 20.36
N HIS A 9 4.12 44.27 21.03
CA HIS A 9 3.88 45.57 20.43
C HIS A 9 3.94 46.71 21.50
N GLN A 10 4.58 47.82 21.16
CA GLN A 10 4.83 48.92 22.11
C GLN A 10 3.71 49.96 22.17
N HIS A 11 2.90 50.06 21.11
CA HIS A 11 1.85 51.06 21.01
C HIS A 11 0.50 50.52 21.48
N PRO A 12 -0.40 51.37 21.97
CA PRO A 12 -1.74 50.98 22.37
C PRO A 12 -2.56 50.44 21.19
N LEU A 13 -3.41 49.49 21.46
CA LEU A 13 -4.32 48.88 20.48
C LEU A 13 -5.74 49.41 20.63
N LEU A 14 -6.35 49.77 19.53
CA LEU A 14 -7.74 50.23 19.45
C LEU A 14 -8.63 49.19 18.81
N LEU A 15 -9.86 49.05 19.30
CA LEU A 15 -10.87 48.19 18.69
C LEU A 15 -11.44 48.83 17.43
N ILE A 16 -11.26 48.17 16.29
CA ILE A 16 -11.78 48.59 14.99
C ILE A 16 -13.06 47.78 14.72
N LEU A 17 -14.17 48.47 14.52
CA LEU A 17 -15.49 47.86 14.33
C LEU A 17 -15.90 47.76 12.86
N ASN A 18 -15.32 48.60 11.99
CA ASN A 18 -15.71 48.75 10.59
C ASN A 18 -14.69 48.10 9.66
N GLN A 19 -15.19 47.21 8.76
CA GLN A 19 -14.37 46.51 7.76
C GLN A 19 -13.69 47.46 6.78
N ASP A 20 -14.31 48.57 6.42
CA ASP A 20 -13.77 49.56 5.47
C ASP A 20 -12.45 50.22 5.96
N GLN A 21 -12.21 50.23 7.26
CA GLN A 21 -10.98 50.73 7.87
C GLN A 21 -9.79 49.77 7.77
N LEU A 22 -10.04 48.52 7.32
CA LEU A 22 -9.07 47.44 7.23
C LEU A 22 -8.66 47.12 5.79
N ILE A 23 -9.30 47.75 4.79
CA ILE A 23 -9.05 47.50 3.38
C ILE A 23 -7.89 48.38 2.94
N ASP A 24 -6.73 47.81 2.71
CA ASP A 24 -5.68 48.43 1.92
C ASP A 24 -6.04 48.24 0.44
N TYR A 25 -6.27 49.36 -0.26
CA TYR A 25 -6.70 49.38 -1.67
C TYR A 25 -5.69 48.74 -2.63
N GLN A 26 -4.45 48.44 -2.16
CA GLN A 26 -3.39 47.81 -2.98
C GLN A 26 -3.21 46.32 -2.67
N SER A 27 -3.48 45.84 -1.45
CA SER A 27 -3.17 44.47 -0.98
C SER A 27 -4.39 43.69 -0.46
N GLY A 28 -5.55 44.29 -0.34
CA GLY A 28 -6.75 43.67 0.22
C GLY A 28 -6.79 43.72 1.75
N LEU A 29 -7.43 42.69 2.39
CA LEU A 29 -7.50 42.60 3.84
C LEU A 29 -6.12 42.45 4.50
N THR A 30 -5.88 43.20 5.59
CA THR A 30 -4.66 43.13 6.39
C THR A 30 -4.50 41.79 7.11
N ASP A 31 -3.24 41.41 7.39
CA ASP A 31 -2.90 40.17 8.07
C ASP A 31 -2.77 40.35 9.58
N CYS A 32 -3.19 39.38 10.37
CA CYS A 32 -2.97 39.34 11.81
C CYS A 32 -1.49 39.18 12.11
N SER A 33 -0.94 40.11 12.89
CA SER A 33 0.48 40.12 13.25
C SER A 33 0.90 38.90 14.10
N ARG A 34 -0.05 38.27 14.79
CA ARG A 34 0.22 37.07 15.59
C ARG A 34 0.01 35.74 14.81
N CYS A 35 -1.12 35.54 14.12
CA CYS A 35 -1.39 34.28 13.47
C CYS A 35 -1.13 34.28 11.96
N GLY A 36 -0.92 35.44 11.32
CA GLY A 36 -0.66 35.53 9.88
C GLY A 36 -1.88 35.43 8.97
N GLU A 37 -3.06 35.18 9.51
CA GLU A 37 -4.29 35.07 8.71
C GLU A 37 -4.96 36.44 8.50
N LYS A 38 -5.79 36.56 7.46
CA LYS A 38 -6.56 37.78 7.17
C LYS A 38 -7.46 38.17 8.33
N VAL A 39 -7.49 39.47 8.67
CA VAL A 39 -8.22 40.00 9.83
C VAL A 39 -9.54 40.61 9.39
N PRO A 40 -10.71 40.00 9.73
CA PRO A 40 -12.01 40.66 9.59
C PRO A 40 -12.29 41.57 10.80
N ALA A 41 -13.11 42.60 10.62
CA ALA A 41 -13.67 43.33 11.73
C ALA A 41 -14.76 42.52 12.47
N PRO A 42 -14.91 42.66 13.80
CA PRO A 42 -14.15 43.52 14.70
C PRO A 42 -12.75 42.94 15.03
N CYS A 43 -11.76 43.84 15.08
CA CYS A 43 -10.38 43.47 15.38
C CYS A 43 -9.67 44.58 16.15
N PHE A 44 -8.45 44.32 16.64
CA PHE A 44 -7.60 45.33 17.24
C PHE A 44 -6.55 45.81 16.23
N GLY A 45 -6.38 47.14 16.16
CA GLY A 45 -5.33 47.80 15.37
C GLY A 45 -4.49 48.74 16.20
N CYS A 46 -3.26 48.99 15.79
CA CYS A 46 -2.37 49.94 16.45
C CYS A 46 -2.91 51.36 16.34
N ALA A 47 -2.95 52.09 17.46
CA ALA A 47 -3.36 53.51 17.53
C ALA A 47 -2.45 54.43 16.70
N GLU A 48 -1.18 54.08 16.56
CA GLU A 48 -0.17 54.80 15.76
C GLU A 48 -0.13 54.37 14.27
N HIS A 49 -1.09 53.60 13.82
CA HIS A 49 -1.23 53.11 12.43
C HIS A 49 0.05 52.46 11.86
N CYS A 50 0.83 51.74 12.65
CA CYS A 50 2.09 51.12 12.24
C CYS A 50 1.89 49.77 11.48
N GLY A 51 0.68 49.44 11.08
CA GLY A 51 0.40 48.19 10.35
C GLY A 51 0.23 46.94 11.24
N PHE A 52 0.13 47.12 12.58
CA PHE A 52 -0.07 46.02 13.50
C PHE A 52 -1.57 45.78 13.74
N TYR A 53 -2.06 44.62 13.37
CA TYR A 53 -3.48 44.23 13.52
C TYR A 53 -3.60 42.83 14.17
N LEU A 54 -4.60 42.66 15.01
CA LEU A 54 -4.87 41.40 15.69
C LEU A 54 -6.35 41.03 15.63
N HIS A 55 -6.62 39.75 15.38
CA HIS A 55 -7.93 39.20 15.70
C HIS A 55 -8.22 39.40 17.19
N LYS A 56 -9.48 39.58 17.57
CA LYS A 56 -9.88 39.65 18.97
C LYS A 56 -9.33 38.48 19.79
N VAL A 57 -9.51 37.24 19.28
CA VAL A 57 -9.00 36.01 19.91
C VAL A 57 -7.48 36.00 20.05
N CYS A 58 -6.74 36.55 19.07
CA CYS A 58 -5.29 36.64 19.16
C CYS A 58 -4.82 37.71 20.13
N ALA A 59 -5.56 38.79 20.27
CA ALA A 59 -5.25 39.90 21.24
C ALA A 59 -5.51 39.45 22.69
N GLU A 60 -6.59 38.69 22.90
CA GLU A 60 -7.03 38.21 24.22
C GLU A 60 -6.35 36.89 24.64
N ALA A 61 -5.51 36.29 23.78
CA ALA A 61 -4.79 35.07 24.08
C ALA A 61 -3.85 35.24 25.30
N PRO A 62 -4.02 34.43 26.37
CA PRO A 62 -3.19 34.52 27.58
C PRO A 62 -1.75 34.12 27.28
N LEU A 63 -0.78 34.68 28.04
CA LEU A 63 0.65 34.32 27.92
C LEU A 63 0.91 32.87 28.31
N GLU A 64 0.17 32.40 29.30
CA GLU A 64 0.21 31.01 29.78
C GLU A 64 -1.19 30.42 29.73
N LEU A 65 -1.31 29.25 29.14
CA LEU A 65 -2.58 28.52 29.03
C LEU A 65 -2.49 27.16 29.76
N ASN A 66 -3.20 27.06 30.88
CA ASN A 66 -3.34 25.82 31.62
C ASN A 66 -4.37 24.94 30.92
N HIS A 67 -3.91 24.13 29.94
CA HIS A 67 -4.78 23.39 29.09
C HIS A 67 -5.32 22.11 29.80
N PRO A 68 -6.65 21.88 29.90
CA PRO A 68 -7.20 20.76 30.66
C PRO A 68 -6.75 19.39 30.12
N PHE A 69 -6.50 19.26 28.81
CA PHE A 69 -5.95 18.04 28.22
C PHE A 69 -4.44 17.87 28.42
N HIS A 70 -3.77 18.87 29.02
CA HIS A 70 -2.37 18.83 29.38
C HIS A 70 -2.13 19.47 30.77
N PRO A 71 -2.56 18.82 31.86
CA PRO A 71 -2.59 19.42 33.20
C PRO A 71 -1.22 19.54 33.89
N HIS A 72 -0.14 18.98 33.31
CA HIS A 72 1.15 18.91 33.97
C HIS A 72 2.00 20.18 33.83
N HIS A 73 1.90 20.87 32.69
CA HIS A 73 2.65 22.08 32.40
C HIS A 73 1.78 23.06 31.63
N PRO A 74 1.93 24.38 31.84
CA PRO A 74 1.25 25.37 31.02
C PRO A 74 1.82 25.40 29.61
N LEU A 75 0.98 25.72 28.65
CA LEU A 75 1.39 26.08 27.29
C LEU A 75 1.80 27.56 27.32
N LEU A 76 3.04 27.88 26.91
CA LEU A 76 3.58 29.23 26.88
C LEU A 76 3.41 29.84 25.48
N LEU A 77 2.92 31.07 25.40
CA LEU A 77 2.81 31.80 24.15
C LEU A 77 4.18 32.34 23.74
N LEU A 78 4.77 31.84 22.69
CA LEU A 78 6.03 32.28 22.11
C LEU A 78 5.78 33.10 20.85
N GLN A 79 6.65 34.11 20.60
CA GLN A 79 6.58 34.95 19.39
C GLN A 79 7.01 34.21 18.13
N GLU A 80 7.98 33.30 18.28
CA GLU A 80 8.56 32.50 17.22
C GLU A 80 8.66 31.03 17.67
N PRO A 81 8.58 30.08 16.74
CA PRO A 81 8.82 28.69 17.05
C PRO A 81 10.22 28.44 17.60
N PRO A 82 10.42 27.49 18.53
CA PRO A 82 11.74 27.18 19.09
C PRO A 82 12.72 26.80 17.99
N SER A 83 13.89 27.41 17.95
CA SER A 83 14.95 27.19 16.96
C SER A 83 15.57 25.79 16.98
N SER A 84 15.24 24.99 17.99
CA SER A 84 15.72 23.59 18.15
C SER A 84 15.10 22.58 17.17
N TYR A 85 14.08 22.97 16.40
CA TYR A 85 13.40 22.10 15.46
C TYR A 85 13.49 22.61 14.02
N PRO A 86 13.79 21.75 13.03
CA PRO A 86 13.85 22.16 11.62
C PRO A 86 12.48 22.59 11.05
N ARG A 87 11.38 22.15 11.65
CA ARG A 87 10.00 22.56 11.34
C ARG A 87 9.12 22.40 12.57
N CYS A 88 8.48 23.48 13.00
CA CYS A 88 7.42 23.42 14.00
C CYS A 88 6.09 23.10 13.33
N VAL A 89 5.41 22.07 13.81
CA VAL A 89 4.11 21.60 13.27
C VAL A 89 3.08 21.60 14.39
N CYS A 90 1.94 22.22 14.14
CA CYS A 90 0.85 22.28 15.11
C CYS A 90 0.35 20.85 15.42
N THR A 91 0.38 20.48 16.69
CA THR A 91 -0.05 19.17 17.20
C THR A 91 -1.53 18.87 16.88
N PHE A 92 -2.33 19.93 16.68
CA PHE A 92 -3.77 19.79 16.43
C PHE A 92 -4.11 19.69 14.94
N CYS A 93 -3.67 20.64 14.11
CA CYS A 93 -4.07 20.70 12.70
C CYS A 93 -3.00 20.20 11.72
N TYR A 94 -1.83 19.79 12.21
CA TYR A 94 -0.68 19.28 11.45
C TYR A 94 -0.11 20.23 10.38
N LYS A 95 -0.48 21.53 10.43
CA LYS A 95 0.10 22.58 9.59
C LYS A 95 1.32 23.21 10.26
N THR A 96 2.22 23.76 9.46
CA THR A 96 3.42 24.44 9.95
C THR A 96 3.07 25.69 10.77
N CYS A 97 3.78 25.91 11.86
CA CYS A 97 3.67 27.09 12.70
C CYS A 97 4.77 28.09 12.31
N GLU A 98 4.40 29.25 11.80
CA GLU A 98 5.34 30.26 11.27
C GLU A 98 5.51 31.50 12.16
N LYS A 99 4.53 31.75 13.04
CA LYS A 99 4.49 32.93 13.91
C LYS A 99 4.19 32.52 15.35
N PHE A 100 3.51 33.39 16.11
CA PHE A 100 3.14 33.11 17.49
C PHE A 100 2.51 31.74 17.68
N ILE A 101 3.04 30.99 18.64
CA ILE A 101 2.59 29.62 18.95
C ILE A 101 2.47 29.44 20.47
N TYR A 102 1.57 28.56 20.88
CA TYR A 102 1.63 27.96 22.21
C TYR A 102 2.55 26.74 22.19
N HIS A 103 3.56 26.80 23.07
CA HIS A 103 4.60 25.77 23.16
C HIS A 103 4.68 25.18 24.58
N CYS A 104 5.00 23.89 24.67
CA CYS A 104 5.40 23.22 25.89
C CYS A 104 6.64 22.35 25.66
N SER A 105 7.52 22.28 26.69
CA SER A 105 8.71 21.41 26.69
C SER A 105 8.42 19.92 26.42
N CYS A 106 7.15 19.50 26.53
CA CYS A 106 6.66 18.17 26.14
C CYS A 106 6.48 17.99 24.61
N GLN A 107 7.00 18.91 23.79
CA GLN A 107 6.86 18.91 22.33
C GLN A 107 5.41 19.09 21.86
N LEU A 108 4.62 19.85 22.61
CA LEU A 108 3.30 20.29 22.20
C LEU A 108 3.39 21.70 21.63
N ASP A 109 3.06 21.82 20.35
CA ASP A 109 3.04 23.08 19.63
C ASP A 109 1.65 23.32 19.03
N PHE A 110 1.08 24.49 19.26
CA PHE A 110 -0.24 24.82 18.75
C PHE A 110 -0.27 26.23 18.16
N HIS A 111 -0.97 26.41 17.06
CA HIS A 111 -1.43 27.73 16.69
C HIS A 111 -2.31 28.30 17.80
N ILE A 112 -2.33 29.62 18.00
CA ILE A 112 -3.15 30.30 19.02
C ILE A 112 -4.61 29.82 18.94
N LYS A 113 -5.20 29.84 17.76
CA LYS A 113 -6.60 29.43 17.54
C LYS A 113 -6.82 27.95 17.87
N CYS A 114 -5.86 27.09 17.52
CA CYS A 114 -5.93 25.65 17.78
C CYS A 114 -5.88 25.35 19.27
N ALA A 115 -4.98 25.99 20.02
CA ALA A 115 -4.89 25.85 21.47
C ALA A 115 -6.16 26.30 22.19
N LEU A 116 -6.66 27.49 21.86
CA LEU A 116 -7.88 28.03 22.45
C LEU A 116 -9.13 27.23 22.08
N PHE A 117 -9.19 26.73 20.85
CA PHE A 117 -10.27 25.87 20.41
C PHE A 117 -10.31 24.55 21.21
N THR A 118 -9.16 23.86 21.34
CA THR A 118 -9.10 22.61 22.12
C THR A 118 -9.30 22.86 23.62
N PHE A 119 -8.90 24.02 24.13
CA PHE A 119 -9.17 24.47 25.49
C PHE A 119 -10.68 24.61 25.73
N ASN A 120 -11.40 25.29 24.83
CA ASN A 120 -12.83 25.49 24.95
C ASN A 120 -13.63 24.18 24.84
N ILE A 121 -13.16 23.24 24.00
CA ILE A 121 -13.73 21.88 23.99
C ILE A 121 -13.57 21.23 25.37
N ALA A 122 -12.40 21.31 25.96
CA ALA A 122 -12.11 20.70 27.26
C ALA A 122 -12.95 21.30 28.41
N GLU A 123 -13.21 22.59 28.36
CA GLU A 123 -14.07 23.29 29.33
C GLU A 123 -15.58 23.14 29.04
N ASN A 124 -15.99 22.45 27.96
CA ASN A 124 -17.36 22.37 27.48
C ASN A 124 -18.04 23.73 27.25
N ASN A 125 -17.25 24.71 26.84
CA ASN A 125 -17.73 26.07 26.64
C ASN A 125 -18.24 26.25 25.20
N LEU A 126 -19.42 25.69 24.89
CA LEU A 126 -20.01 25.66 23.55
C LEU A 126 -20.28 27.08 22.98
N LYS A 127 -20.55 28.09 23.83
CA LYS A 127 -20.81 29.46 23.37
C LYS A 127 -19.53 30.15 22.86
N GLU A 128 -18.39 29.86 23.47
CA GLU A 128 -17.10 30.39 23.01
C GLU A 128 -16.55 29.59 21.82
N LEU A 129 -16.93 28.31 21.68
CA LEU A 129 -16.67 27.55 20.48
C LEU A 129 -17.28 28.21 19.24
N GLU A 130 -18.51 28.70 19.33
CA GLU A 130 -19.15 29.46 18.24
C GLU A 130 -18.35 30.73 17.89
N HIS A 131 -17.80 31.42 18.87
CA HIS A 131 -17.01 32.63 18.63
C HIS A 131 -15.65 32.36 17.98
N VAL A 132 -14.96 31.30 18.38
CA VAL A 132 -13.71 30.84 17.72
C VAL A 132 -14.02 30.24 16.35
N ALA A 133 -15.16 29.56 16.21
CA ALA A 133 -15.63 28.96 14.97
C ALA A 133 -16.17 29.96 13.93
N LEU A 134 -16.62 31.15 14.35
CA LEU A 134 -17.10 32.21 13.44
C LEU A 134 -16.00 32.71 12.48
N GLN A 135 -14.74 32.53 12.82
CA GLN A 135 -13.61 32.85 11.92
C GLN A 135 -13.26 31.69 10.97
N HIS A 136 -13.69 30.46 11.30
CA HIS A 136 -13.60 29.27 10.50
C HIS A 136 -14.96 28.56 10.60
N PRO A 137 -15.91 28.83 9.69
CA PRO A 137 -17.26 28.28 9.79
C PRO A 137 -17.20 26.75 9.86
N LEU A 138 -17.76 26.22 10.93
CA LEU A 138 -18.00 24.79 11.06
C LEU A 138 -19.22 24.46 10.22
N ILE A 139 -19.02 23.68 9.16
CA ILE A 139 -20.10 23.23 8.29
C ILE A 139 -20.60 21.92 8.86
N SER A 140 -21.89 21.89 9.25
CA SER A 140 -22.58 20.64 9.51
C SER A 140 -22.99 20.04 8.17
N THR A 141 -22.47 18.87 7.83
CA THR A 141 -22.86 18.15 6.61
C THR A 141 -23.67 16.92 6.99
N GLU A 142 -24.94 16.91 6.63
CA GLU A 142 -25.80 15.72 6.76
C GLU A 142 -25.61 14.73 5.60
N ASN A 143 -25.02 15.16 4.48
CA ASN A 143 -24.80 14.34 3.28
C ASN A 143 -23.33 14.43 2.83
N GLY A 144 -22.69 13.29 2.69
CA GLY A 144 -21.31 13.17 2.30
C GLY A 144 -20.99 13.75 0.92
N ASP A 145 -20.27 14.85 0.88
CA ASP A 145 -19.59 15.32 -0.32
C ASP A 145 -18.48 14.32 -0.69
N GLU A 146 -18.54 13.79 -1.91
CA GLU A 146 -17.63 12.74 -2.41
C GLU A 146 -16.13 13.13 -2.40
N LYS A 147 -15.83 14.41 -2.30
CA LYS A 147 -14.42 14.93 -2.30
C LYS A 147 -13.69 14.81 -0.97
N LEU A 148 -14.35 14.42 0.11
CA LEU A 148 -13.76 14.33 1.47
C LEU A 148 -13.59 12.89 1.98
N LYS A 149 -13.84 11.88 1.13
CA LYS A 149 -13.98 10.47 1.56
C LYS A 149 -12.73 9.79 2.08
N ASP A 150 -11.50 10.21 1.76
CA ASP A 150 -10.35 9.30 1.94
C ASP A 150 -9.31 9.67 3.00
N ALA A 151 -9.39 10.82 3.68
CA ALA A 151 -8.32 11.21 4.61
C ALA A 151 -8.75 11.86 5.94
N ALA A 152 -10.01 12.19 6.13
CA ALA A 152 -10.44 12.94 7.30
C ALA A 152 -10.79 12.03 8.48
N LYS A 153 -10.03 12.12 9.56
CA LYS A 153 -10.26 11.41 10.84
C LYS A 153 -10.77 12.38 11.90
N CYS A 154 -11.60 11.88 12.82
CA CYS A 154 -12.06 12.63 13.97
C CYS A 154 -10.90 12.89 14.95
N PHE A 155 -10.67 14.15 15.31
CA PHE A 155 -9.64 14.51 16.28
C PHE A 155 -9.87 13.89 17.67
N GLY A 156 -11.13 13.71 18.08
CA GLY A 156 -11.45 13.08 19.37
C GLY A 156 -11.11 11.60 19.41
N CYS A 157 -11.74 10.81 18.53
CA CYS A 157 -11.65 9.35 18.57
C CYS A 157 -10.76 8.73 17.49
N TRP A 158 -10.23 9.55 16.57
CA TRP A 158 -9.35 9.12 15.47
C TRP A 158 -9.98 8.18 14.42
N GLU A 159 -11.28 7.93 14.56
CA GLU A 159 -12.04 7.13 13.60
C GLU A 159 -12.35 7.93 12.32
N PRO A 160 -12.53 7.22 11.18
CA PRO A 160 -12.99 7.85 9.95
C PRO A 160 -14.33 8.56 10.14
N LEU A 161 -14.47 9.69 9.48
CA LEU A 161 -15.67 10.50 9.56
C LEU A 161 -16.75 9.96 8.61
N ALA A 162 -17.68 9.16 9.11
CA ALA A 162 -18.81 8.65 8.34
C ALA A 162 -20.01 9.61 8.32
N LYS A 163 -20.20 10.41 9.38
CA LYS A 163 -21.21 11.48 9.51
C LYS A 163 -20.66 12.59 10.38
N TYR A 164 -20.74 13.83 9.95
CA TYR A 164 -20.16 14.98 10.64
C TYR A 164 -21.18 15.83 11.35
N THR A 165 -20.73 16.48 12.42
CA THR A 165 -21.37 17.65 12.94
C THR A 165 -20.52 18.90 12.83
N HIS A 166 -19.20 18.77 12.88
CA HIS A 166 -18.31 19.95 12.89
C HIS A 166 -17.10 19.72 12.01
N PHE A 167 -17.03 20.49 10.93
CA PHE A 167 -15.91 20.47 9.98
C PHE A 167 -15.50 21.90 9.64
N SER A 168 -14.20 22.19 9.66
CA SER A 168 -13.64 23.42 9.13
C SER A 168 -12.76 23.16 7.93
N PRO A 169 -13.17 23.53 6.70
CA PRO A 169 -12.39 23.31 5.48
C PRO A 169 -11.06 24.05 5.46
N HIS A 170 -10.94 25.14 6.24
CA HIS A 170 -9.73 25.97 6.26
C HIS A 170 -8.63 25.43 7.18
N CYS A 171 -8.98 24.82 8.31
CA CYS A 171 -8.01 24.28 9.26
C CYS A 171 -7.97 22.74 9.31
N GLY A 172 -8.79 22.05 8.51
CA GLY A 172 -8.83 20.58 8.49
C GLY A 172 -9.34 19.95 9.77
N PHE A 173 -10.11 20.71 10.58
CA PHE A 173 -10.64 20.24 11.83
C PHE A 173 -11.90 19.41 11.61
N ASN A 174 -11.93 18.24 12.21
CA ASN A 174 -13.03 17.30 12.09
C ASN A 174 -13.35 16.67 13.45
N LEU A 175 -14.58 16.71 13.89
CA LEU A 175 -15.02 16.12 15.15
C LEU A 175 -16.40 15.50 15.01
N HIS A 176 -16.58 14.26 15.48
CA HIS A 176 -17.93 13.68 15.62
C HIS A 176 -18.73 14.41 16.69
N GLU A 177 -20.03 14.52 16.53
CA GLU A 177 -20.92 15.07 17.56
C GLU A 177 -20.76 14.36 18.92
N LYS A 178 -20.68 13.03 18.90
CA LYS A 178 -20.41 12.24 20.12
C LYS A 178 -19.12 12.65 20.83
N CYS A 179 -18.12 13.09 20.09
CA CYS A 179 -16.81 13.46 20.62
C CYS A 179 -16.77 14.89 21.20
N THR A 180 -17.74 15.74 20.87
CA THR A 180 -17.89 17.06 21.50
C THR A 180 -18.49 16.97 22.91
N LYS A 181 -19.17 15.84 23.24
CA LYS A 181 -19.90 15.62 24.50
C LYS A 181 -19.20 14.65 25.44
N LEU A 182 -17.89 14.40 25.24
CA LEU A 182 -17.14 13.47 26.07
C LEU A 182 -16.98 14.02 27.51
N PRO A 183 -17.25 13.21 28.55
CA PRO A 183 -17.02 13.63 29.92
C PRO A 183 -15.53 13.79 30.19
N PHE A 184 -15.14 14.87 30.91
CA PHE A 184 -13.75 15.14 31.23
C PHE A 184 -13.13 14.07 32.15
N LYS A 185 -13.93 13.53 33.09
CA LYS A 185 -13.52 12.43 33.97
C LYS A 185 -14.48 11.25 33.85
N LEU A 186 -13.93 10.06 33.87
CA LEU A 186 -14.67 8.84 33.73
C LEU A 186 -14.20 7.78 34.73
N ASN A 187 -15.14 7.14 35.41
CA ASN A 187 -14.86 5.96 36.23
C ASN A 187 -15.02 4.72 35.38
N GLN A 188 -13.98 3.89 35.31
CA GLN A 188 -14.00 2.66 34.53
C GLN A 188 -13.67 1.44 35.38
N VAL A 189 -14.36 0.35 35.07
CA VAL A 189 -14.15 -0.95 35.75
C VAL A 189 -12.73 -1.45 35.58
N CYS A 190 -12.12 -1.22 34.40
CA CYS A 190 -10.75 -1.62 34.12
C CYS A 190 -9.70 -0.81 34.88
N HIS A 191 -10.07 0.33 35.49
CA HIS A 191 -9.19 1.18 36.30
C HIS A 191 -9.93 1.83 37.48
N CYS A 192 -10.17 1.06 38.53
CA CYS A 192 -10.98 1.48 39.66
C CYS A 192 -10.25 2.34 40.71
N LYS A 193 -8.92 2.48 40.66
CA LYS A 193 -8.15 3.25 41.66
C LYS A 193 -8.33 4.76 41.57
N HIS A 194 -8.39 5.29 40.36
CA HIS A 194 -8.52 6.69 40.08
C HIS A 194 -9.47 6.91 38.90
N PRO A 195 -10.23 8.00 38.85
CA PRO A 195 -10.97 8.36 37.63
C PRO A 195 -9.99 8.61 36.49
N LEU A 196 -10.34 8.16 35.30
CA LEU A 196 -9.61 8.45 34.08
C LEU A 196 -9.97 9.87 33.61
N ALA A 197 -8.97 10.68 33.28
CA ALA A 197 -9.14 12.01 32.72
C ALA A 197 -8.91 12.01 31.21
N LEU A 198 -9.72 12.78 30.48
CA LEU A 198 -9.50 13.00 29.06
C LEU A 198 -8.25 13.88 28.89
N GLN A 199 -7.24 13.41 28.18
CA GLN A 199 -5.95 14.08 28.01
C GLN A 199 -5.26 13.74 26.69
N PHE A 200 -4.27 14.55 26.29
CA PHE A 200 -3.40 14.23 25.16
C PHE A 200 -2.49 13.05 25.51
N ASN A 201 -2.30 12.12 24.57
CA ASN A 201 -1.42 10.96 24.73
C ASN A 201 0.04 11.32 24.41
N ILE A 202 0.65 12.20 25.20
CA ILE A 202 2.02 12.70 24.98
C ILE A 202 3.05 11.58 25.10
N GLU A 203 2.88 10.68 26.08
CA GLU A 203 3.78 9.56 26.33
C GLU A 203 3.60 8.42 25.30
N ARG A 204 2.68 8.57 24.34
CA ARG A 204 2.33 7.57 23.33
C ARG A 204 2.05 6.18 23.95
N LEU A 205 1.36 6.18 25.07
CA LEU A 205 0.98 4.96 25.76
C LEU A 205 0.03 4.14 24.89
N SER A 206 0.23 2.82 24.91
CA SER A 206 -0.70 1.89 24.27
C SER A 206 -2.01 1.77 25.05
N CYS A 207 -3.11 1.59 24.35
CA CYS A 207 -4.40 1.33 24.95
C CYS A 207 -4.40 0.03 25.75
N LYS A 208 -4.77 0.11 27.02
CA LYS A 208 -4.77 -1.07 27.91
C LYS A 208 -5.95 -2.03 27.68
N ILE A 209 -6.90 -1.67 26.81
CA ILE A 209 -8.02 -2.54 26.43
C ILE A 209 -7.72 -3.31 25.14
N CYS A 210 -7.27 -2.62 24.06
CA CYS A 210 -7.02 -3.26 22.78
C CYS A 210 -5.55 -3.55 22.49
N GLY A 211 -4.61 -3.04 23.29
CA GLY A 211 -3.17 -3.24 23.11
C GLY A 211 -2.54 -2.36 22.01
N GLU A 212 -3.32 -1.68 21.18
CA GLU A 212 -2.81 -0.84 20.11
C GLU A 212 -2.27 0.48 20.68
N THR A 213 -1.18 0.96 20.10
CA THR A 213 -0.71 2.32 20.34
C THR A 213 -1.65 3.31 19.66
N CYS A 214 -1.96 4.42 20.32
CA CYS A 214 -2.64 5.53 19.67
C CYS A 214 -1.73 6.05 18.56
N GLN A 215 -2.18 5.86 17.32
CA GLN A 215 -1.36 6.01 16.10
C GLN A 215 -1.00 7.48 15.82
N GLU A 216 0.05 7.62 15.02
CA GLU A 216 0.48 8.76 14.19
C GLU A 216 0.02 10.16 14.66
N GLY A 217 0.34 10.54 15.89
CA GLY A 217 0.03 11.85 16.42
C GLY A 217 -0.38 11.82 17.90
N ILE A 218 -0.54 12.99 18.46
CA ILE A 218 -0.96 13.16 19.84
C ILE A 218 -2.49 13.25 19.86
N GLY A 219 -3.16 12.08 19.89
CA GLY A 219 -4.62 11.98 19.99
C GLY A 219 -5.13 12.13 21.44
N LEU A 220 -6.44 12.28 21.61
CA LEU A 220 -7.08 12.24 22.92
C LEU A 220 -7.27 10.82 23.42
N VAL A 221 -6.99 10.60 24.69
CA VAL A 221 -7.19 9.33 25.40
C VAL A 221 -7.78 9.58 26.78
N TYR A 222 -8.46 8.59 27.32
CA TYR A 222 -8.72 8.58 28.77
C TYR A 222 -7.50 8.01 29.49
N GLY A 223 -6.85 8.80 30.29
CA GLY A 223 -5.59 8.46 30.96
C GLY A 223 -5.61 8.64 32.47
N CYS A 224 -4.70 7.92 33.13
CA CYS A 224 -4.33 8.11 34.51
C CYS A 224 -2.81 8.23 34.58
N SER A 225 -2.28 9.44 34.71
CA SER A 225 -0.83 9.71 34.74
C SER A 225 -0.12 8.98 35.89
N PRO A 226 -0.63 8.97 37.15
CA PRO A 226 0.01 8.23 38.24
C PRO A 226 0.17 6.73 38.00
N CYS A 227 -0.71 6.14 37.18
CA CYS A 227 -0.69 4.71 36.88
C CYS A 227 -0.10 4.39 35.50
N LYS A 228 0.31 5.38 34.71
CA LYS A 228 0.72 5.25 33.30
C LYS A 228 -0.28 4.41 32.51
N PHE A 229 -1.55 4.71 32.70
CA PHE A 229 -2.68 4.00 32.12
C PHE A 229 -3.34 4.89 31.08
N ALA A 230 -3.56 4.35 29.87
CA ALA A 230 -4.28 5.03 28.81
C ALA A 230 -5.22 4.06 28.08
N VAL A 231 -6.39 4.56 27.68
CA VAL A 231 -7.36 3.82 26.89
C VAL A 231 -7.96 4.73 25.81
N HIS A 232 -8.24 4.16 24.64
CA HIS A 232 -8.92 4.89 23.57
C HIS A 232 -10.34 5.30 24.00
N ILE A 233 -10.80 6.42 23.50
CA ILE A 233 -12.16 6.90 23.74
C ILE A 233 -13.20 5.85 23.36
N GLU A 234 -13.01 5.17 22.26
CA GLU A 234 -13.90 4.12 21.79
C GLU A 234 -13.89 2.86 22.62
N CYS A 235 -12.69 2.46 23.07
CA CYS A 235 -12.56 1.29 23.94
C CYS A 235 -13.28 1.50 25.28
N VAL A 236 -13.47 2.75 25.69
CA VAL A 236 -14.19 3.15 26.89
C VAL A 236 -15.68 3.34 26.63
N SER A 237 -16.04 3.91 25.49
CA SER A 237 -17.44 4.23 25.13
C SER A 237 -18.24 2.99 24.77
N ALA A 238 -17.60 1.95 24.27
CA ALA A 238 -18.25 0.67 24.05
C ALA A 238 -18.51 0.00 25.40
N SER A 239 -19.77 -0.27 25.73
CA SER A 239 -20.10 -1.13 26.87
C SER A 239 -19.30 -2.44 26.73
N LEU A 240 -18.50 -2.78 27.75
CA LEU A 240 -17.81 -4.06 27.76
C LEU A 240 -18.87 -5.12 28.05
N ASP A 241 -19.29 -5.86 27.04
CA ASP A 241 -20.21 -6.97 27.23
C ASP A 241 -19.53 -8.01 28.12
N LEU A 242 -20.23 -8.45 29.14
CA LEU A 242 -19.71 -9.45 30.09
C LEU A 242 -19.45 -10.80 29.41
N VAL A 243 -20.25 -11.11 28.41
CA VAL A 243 -20.19 -12.33 27.61
C VAL A 243 -20.27 -11.98 26.14
N VAL A 244 -19.38 -12.54 25.33
CA VAL A 244 -19.33 -12.34 23.88
C VAL A 244 -19.28 -13.70 23.19
N GLU A 245 -20.11 -13.87 22.17
CA GLU A 245 -20.05 -15.02 21.27
C GLU A 245 -19.08 -14.69 20.10
N ASP A 246 -18.22 -15.63 19.78
CA ASP A 246 -17.28 -15.54 18.65
C ASP A 246 -17.62 -16.63 17.63
N LYS A 247 -18.02 -16.26 16.42
CA LYS A 247 -18.38 -17.20 15.35
C LYS A 247 -17.26 -18.22 14.99
N ARG A 248 -16.05 -18.01 15.45
CA ARG A 248 -14.88 -18.88 15.23
C ARG A 248 -14.66 -19.89 16.34
N HIS A 249 -15.43 -19.79 17.43
CA HIS A 249 -15.27 -20.61 18.62
C HIS A 249 -16.63 -21.04 19.17
N GLU A 250 -16.73 -22.29 19.61
CA GLU A 250 -18.00 -22.89 20.01
C GLU A 250 -18.54 -22.41 21.37
N HIS A 251 -17.63 -21.92 22.23
CA HIS A 251 -18.00 -21.50 23.57
C HIS A 251 -17.94 -19.98 23.71
N PRO A 252 -18.80 -19.38 24.56
CA PRO A 252 -18.76 -17.95 24.78
C PRO A 252 -17.50 -17.51 25.53
N PHE A 253 -17.05 -16.31 25.23
CA PHE A 253 -15.95 -15.64 25.92
C PHE A 253 -16.49 -14.75 27.03
N ASN A 254 -15.92 -14.85 28.22
CA ASN A 254 -16.26 -14.03 29.37
C ASN A 254 -15.23 -12.93 29.59
N LEU A 255 -15.66 -11.72 29.94
CA LEU A 255 -14.79 -10.62 30.27
C LEU A 255 -13.95 -10.93 31.51
N PHE A 256 -12.63 -10.82 31.37
CA PHE A 256 -11.66 -11.01 32.44
C PHE A 256 -10.83 -9.73 32.62
N THR A 257 -10.97 -9.08 33.80
CA THR A 257 -10.36 -7.78 34.11
C THR A 257 -9.28 -7.90 35.18
N ARG A 258 -8.23 -8.65 34.90
CA ARG A 258 -7.11 -8.79 35.85
C ARG A 258 -5.87 -8.06 35.30
N ARG A 259 -5.08 -7.47 36.23
CA ARG A 259 -3.79 -6.86 35.87
C ARG A 259 -2.73 -7.94 35.65
N SER A 260 -2.78 -8.59 34.51
CA SER A 260 -1.73 -9.48 34.04
C SER A 260 -1.54 -9.25 32.55
N SER A 261 -0.29 -9.23 32.10
CA SER A 261 -0.02 -9.35 30.67
C SER A 261 -0.44 -10.74 30.19
N PHE A 262 -0.91 -10.84 28.99
CA PHE A 262 -1.24 -12.10 28.31
C PHE A 262 -0.88 -11.99 26.84
N ILE A 263 -0.65 -13.10 26.20
CA ILE A 263 -0.55 -13.18 24.75
C ILE A 263 -1.91 -13.59 24.20
N CYS A 264 -2.41 -12.85 23.25
CA CYS A 264 -3.72 -13.10 22.67
C CYS A 264 -3.67 -14.31 21.73
N ASP A 265 -4.41 -15.37 22.05
CA ASP A 265 -4.46 -16.60 21.24
C ASP A 265 -5.05 -16.38 19.85
N ALA A 266 -5.80 -15.28 19.62
CA ALA A 266 -6.34 -14.98 18.31
C ALA A 266 -5.38 -14.23 17.36
N CYS A 267 -4.39 -13.48 17.89
CA CYS A 267 -3.53 -12.64 17.04
C CYS A 267 -2.04 -12.65 17.40
N GLY A 268 -1.63 -13.36 18.47
CA GLY A 268 -0.23 -13.45 18.90
C GLY A 268 0.36 -12.17 19.51
N VAL A 269 -0.44 -11.11 19.72
CA VAL A 269 0.03 -9.83 20.26
C VAL A 269 -0.21 -9.77 21.75
N GLU A 270 0.73 -9.17 22.49
CA GLU A 270 0.61 -8.97 23.93
C GLU A 270 -0.55 -8.02 24.26
N GLY A 271 -1.36 -8.41 25.25
CA GLY A 271 -2.42 -7.62 25.84
C GLY A 271 -2.23 -7.43 27.33
N SER A 272 -2.94 -6.47 27.90
CA SER A 272 -2.91 -6.19 29.32
C SER A 272 -4.24 -5.64 29.81
N TYR A 273 -4.63 -5.97 31.05
CA TYR A 273 -5.79 -5.46 31.80
C TYR A 273 -7.17 -6.02 31.46
N ALA A 274 -7.61 -6.03 30.20
CA ALA A 274 -8.91 -6.55 29.83
C ALA A 274 -8.75 -7.58 28.72
N SER A 275 -9.16 -8.79 29.00
CA SER A 275 -9.19 -9.89 28.04
C SER A 275 -10.56 -10.55 28.04
N TYR A 276 -10.83 -11.32 27.04
CA TYR A 276 -11.98 -12.21 26.97
C TYR A 276 -11.46 -13.64 27.04
N ILE A 277 -11.93 -14.42 27.98
CA ILE A 277 -11.48 -15.79 28.22
C ILE A 277 -12.60 -16.78 27.96
N CYS A 278 -12.29 -17.82 27.21
CA CYS A 278 -13.08 -19.04 27.18
C CYS A 278 -12.58 -19.98 28.31
N CYS A 279 -13.36 -20.14 29.38
CA CYS A 279 -12.98 -20.96 30.50
C CYS A 279 -12.95 -22.46 30.16
N THR A 280 -13.64 -22.88 29.12
CA THR A 280 -13.67 -24.29 28.68
C THR A 280 -12.40 -24.67 27.93
N CYS A 281 -11.95 -23.82 27.01
CA CYS A 281 -10.80 -24.08 26.14
C CYS A 281 -9.52 -23.37 26.59
N ASN A 282 -9.61 -22.53 27.62
CA ASN A 282 -8.51 -21.70 28.13
C ASN A 282 -7.90 -20.75 27.09
N ILE A 283 -8.72 -20.28 26.16
CA ILE A 283 -8.34 -19.32 25.11
C ILE A 283 -8.55 -17.90 25.64
N MET A 284 -7.55 -17.04 25.52
CA MET A 284 -7.58 -15.64 25.97
C MET A 284 -7.36 -14.68 24.82
N VAL A 285 -8.31 -13.77 24.59
CA VAL A 285 -8.30 -12.88 23.43
C VAL A 285 -8.57 -11.42 23.80
N HIS A 286 -8.09 -10.49 22.96
CA HIS A 286 -8.47 -9.08 23.04
C HIS A 286 -9.96 -8.90 22.70
N LYS A 287 -10.59 -7.86 23.24
CA LYS A 287 -11.96 -7.47 22.83
C LYS A 287 -12.08 -7.35 21.31
N LYS A 288 -11.15 -6.64 20.65
CA LYS A 288 -11.14 -6.47 19.18
C LYS A 288 -11.06 -7.81 18.44
N CYS A 289 -10.37 -8.77 19.02
CA CYS A 289 -10.20 -10.07 18.39
C CYS A 289 -11.44 -10.96 18.45
N THR A 290 -12.43 -10.68 19.32
CA THR A 290 -13.70 -11.44 19.35
C THR A 290 -14.59 -11.13 18.13
N SER A 291 -14.37 -10.01 17.44
CA SER A 291 -15.13 -9.59 16.26
C SER A 291 -14.35 -9.72 14.94
N MET A 292 -13.20 -10.40 14.94
CA MET A 292 -12.45 -10.64 13.72
C MET A 292 -13.21 -11.57 12.75
N PRO A 293 -13.13 -11.35 11.44
CA PRO A 293 -13.79 -12.20 10.47
C PRO A 293 -13.23 -13.63 10.51
N ARG A 294 -14.14 -14.61 10.38
CA ARG A 294 -13.74 -16.02 10.29
C ARG A 294 -13.06 -16.33 8.96
N ILE A 295 -13.58 -15.73 7.87
CA ILE A 295 -13.14 -15.97 6.51
C ILE A 295 -12.88 -14.63 5.84
N ILE A 296 -11.72 -14.50 5.20
CA ILE A 296 -11.36 -13.36 4.37
C ILE A 296 -10.89 -13.82 2.99
N LYS A 297 -11.05 -12.93 2.00
CA LYS A 297 -10.42 -13.05 0.68
C LYS A 297 -9.38 -11.94 0.56
N SER A 298 -8.13 -12.29 0.39
CA SER A 298 -7.00 -11.36 0.35
C SER A 298 -6.56 -11.09 -1.09
N LYS A 299 -6.17 -9.86 -1.42
CA LYS A 299 -5.54 -9.52 -2.73
C LYS A 299 -4.18 -10.21 -2.94
N TRP A 300 -3.61 -10.79 -1.89
CA TRP A 300 -2.31 -11.47 -1.91
C TRP A 300 -2.43 -12.96 -2.22
N HIS A 301 -3.65 -13.51 -2.18
CA HIS A 301 -3.89 -14.93 -2.39
C HIS A 301 -5.27 -15.17 -3.00
N ASP A 302 -5.37 -16.08 -3.97
CA ASP A 302 -6.59 -16.27 -4.78
C ASP A 302 -7.69 -17.04 -4.04
N HIS A 303 -7.33 -17.90 -3.08
CA HIS A 303 -8.30 -18.68 -2.30
C HIS A 303 -8.73 -17.99 -1.02
N ARG A 304 -9.80 -18.50 -0.41
CA ARG A 304 -10.29 -18.04 0.88
C ARG A 304 -9.29 -18.37 2.00
N LEU A 305 -9.14 -17.45 2.95
CA LEU A 305 -8.29 -17.61 4.12
C LEU A 305 -9.16 -17.73 5.35
N PHE A 306 -8.91 -18.76 6.14
CA PHE A 306 -9.64 -19.09 7.36
C PHE A 306 -8.81 -18.73 8.58
N HIS A 307 -9.41 -18.02 9.54
CA HIS A 307 -8.77 -17.80 10.83
C HIS A 307 -8.78 -19.09 11.64
N LYS A 308 -7.61 -19.50 12.15
CA LYS A 308 -7.45 -20.62 13.09
C LYS A 308 -6.70 -20.12 14.33
N TYR A 309 -7.12 -20.54 15.52
CA TYR A 309 -6.47 -20.19 16.77
C TYR A 309 -5.13 -20.89 16.94
N PHE A 310 -5.05 -22.15 16.56
CA PHE A 310 -3.85 -22.98 16.64
C PHE A 310 -3.67 -23.75 15.34
N LEU A 311 -2.43 -24.01 14.99
CA LEU A 311 -2.08 -24.85 13.86
C LEU A 311 -1.50 -26.16 14.34
N HIS A 312 -2.18 -27.27 14.03
CA HIS A 312 -1.61 -28.60 14.20
C HIS A 312 -0.74 -28.89 12.97
N ILE A 313 0.57 -28.89 13.16
CA ILE A 313 1.52 -29.24 12.10
C ILE A 313 2.12 -30.59 12.48
N GLU A 314 1.90 -31.57 11.63
CA GLU A 314 2.44 -32.93 11.80
C GLU A 314 3.94 -33.01 11.54
N ASP A 315 4.50 -32.04 10.78
CA ASP A 315 5.92 -31.92 10.45
C ASP A 315 6.51 -30.62 11.02
N PHE A 316 7.82 -30.65 11.38
CA PHE A 316 8.60 -29.49 11.81
C PHE A 316 8.86 -28.48 10.66
N ARG A 317 7.84 -28.13 9.87
CA ARG A 317 7.97 -27.15 8.81
C ARG A 317 7.90 -25.76 9.37
N VAL A 318 8.89 -24.92 9.02
CA VAL A 318 8.85 -23.48 9.29
C VAL A 318 7.86 -22.85 8.30
N LEU A 319 6.78 -22.29 8.82
CA LEU A 319 5.78 -21.58 8.01
C LEU A 319 6.08 -20.08 8.02
N ASN A 320 6.26 -19.51 6.84
CA ASN A 320 6.52 -18.08 6.69
C ASN A 320 5.26 -17.34 6.22
N CYS A 321 4.98 -16.20 6.85
CA CYS A 321 3.93 -15.29 6.41
C CYS A 321 4.19 -14.78 5.00
N ILE A 322 3.25 -14.97 4.08
CA ILE A 322 3.41 -14.59 2.67
C ILE A 322 3.58 -13.07 2.47
N MET A 323 3.18 -12.23 3.44
CA MET A 323 3.31 -10.76 3.34
C MET A 323 4.63 -10.21 3.90
N CYS A 324 5.03 -10.63 5.10
CA CYS A 324 6.25 -10.09 5.73
C CYS A 324 7.43 -11.03 5.63
N ASN A 325 7.20 -12.26 5.17
CA ASN A 325 8.17 -13.34 5.05
C ASN A 325 8.76 -13.83 6.38
N ASP A 326 8.28 -13.33 7.53
CA ASP A 326 8.68 -13.80 8.85
C ASP A 326 7.95 -15.08 9.24
N GLU A 327 8.55 -15.83 10.15
CA GLU A 327 7.97 -17.07 10.67
C GLU A 327 6.66 -16.82 11.42
N VAL A 328 5.66 -17.65 11.17
CA VAL A 328 4.36 -17.62 11.86
C VAL A 328 4.37 -18.65 12.99
N SER A 329 4.14 -18.16 14.22
CA SER A 329 3.99 -19.04 15.38
C SER A 329 2.76 -19.94 15.24
N THR A 330 2.91 -21.21 15.56
CA THR A 330 1.82 -22.20 15.60
C THR A 330 0.95 -22.11 16.83
N ASP A 331 1.47 -21.45 17.89
CA ASP A 331 0.83 -21.33 19.20
C ASP A 331 -0.26 -20.25 19.24
N HIS A 332 -0.38 -19.44 18.18
CA HIS A 332 -1.30 -18.32 18.11
C HIS A 332 -2.05 -18.27 16.79
N GLY A 333 -3.14 -17.50 16.78
CA GLY A 333 -4.01 -17.38 15.62
C GLY A 333 -3.33 -16.83 14.37
N SER A 334 -3.71 -17.41 13.26
CA SER A 334 -3.26 -17.06 11.92
C SER A 334 -4.39 -17.22 10.92
N TYR A 335 -4.25 -16.59 9.76
CA TYR A 335 -5.10 -16.85 8.59
C TYR A 335 -4.39 -17.82 7.66
N CYS A 336 -5.00 -18.95 7.35
CA CYS A 336 -4.43 -19.97 6.47
C CYS A 336 -5.41 -20.37 5.35
N CYS A 337 -4.85 -20.77 4.22
CA CYS A 337 -5.59 -21.40 3.13
C CYS A 337 -5.80 -22.89 3.45
N SER A 338 -6.95 -23.45 3.08
CA SER A 338 -7.23 -24.88 3.17
C SER A 338 -6.77 -25.67 1.95
N GLU A 339 -6.49 -24.99 0.84
CA GLU A 339 -6.15 -25.58 -0.45
C GLU A 339 -4.65 -25.54 -0.77
N CYS A 340 -3.91 -24.66 -0.14
CA CYS A 340 -2.46 -24.50 -0.32
C CYS A 340 -1.76 -24.13 1.00
N ASP A 341 -0.44 -24.33 1.03
CA ASP A 341 0.43 -24.04 2.20
C ASP A 341 0.67 -22.52 2.41
N VAL A 342 -0.38 -21.71 2.26
CA VAL A 342 -0.32 -20.26 2.40
C VAL A 342 -0.84 -19.83 3.77
N ILE A 343 -0.02 -19.05 4.47
CA ILE A 343 -0.31 -18.57 5.81
C ILE A 343 0.02 -17.08 5.96
N PHE A 344 -0.74 -16.42 6.82
CA PHE A 344 -0.57 -15.01 7.17
C PHE A 344 -0.61 -14.82 8.68
N HIS A 345 0.25 -13.95 9.21
CA HIS A 345 -0.02 -13.36 10.50
C HIS A 345 -1.36 -12.61 10.47
N VAL A 346 -2.13 -12.67 11.52
CA VAL A 346 -3.37 -11.90 11.64
C VAL A 346 -3.14 -10.41 11.42
N LYS A 347 -2.07 -9.86 12.01
CA LYS A 347 -1.67 -8.46 11.83
C LYS A 347 -1.38 -8.11 10.36
N CYS A 348 -0.74 -9.00 9.62
CA CYS A 348 -0.43 -8.80 8.21
C CYS A 348 -1.69 -8.88 7.35
N ALA A 349 -2.50 -9.92 7.52
CA ALA A 349 -3.73 -10.13 6.76
C ALA A 349 -4.73 -8.96 6.90
N MET A 350 -4.75 -8.30 8.06
CA MET A 350 -5.68 -7.23 8.39
C MET A 350 -5.03 -5.82 8.40
N LYS A 351 -3.79 -5.66 7.91
CA LYS A 351 -3.03 -4.39 7.97
C LYS A 351 -3.75 -3.22 7.27
N LYS A 352 -4.40 -3.48 6.13
CA LYS A 352 -5.14 -2.47 5.36
C LYS A 352 -6.54 -2.99 5.05
N LYS A 353 -7.58 -2.20 5.38
CA LYS A 353 -8.99 -2.56 5.10
C LYS A 353 -9.26 -2.85 3.62
N ASP A 354 -8.55 -2.17 2.71
CA ASP A 354 -8.73 -2.32 1.25
C ASP A 354 -7.98 -3.52 0.67
N SER A 355 -7.19 -4.25 1.47
CA SER A 355 -6.41 -5.41 1.02
C SER A 355 -7.12 -6.75 1.19
N TYR A 356 -8.28 -6.77 1.83
CA TYR A 356 -9.09 -7.98 2.02
C TYR A 356 -10.58 -7.67 2.00
N GLU A 357 -11.36 -8.69 1.66
CA GLU A 357 -12.83 -8.68 1.72
C GLU A 357 -13.28 -9.71 2.78
N ILE A 358 -14.33 -9.37 3.54
CA ILE A 358 -14.92 -10.27 4.54
C ILE A 358 -15.94 -11.16 3.82
N VAL A 359 -15.84 -12.47 4.00
CA VAL A 359 -16.79 -13.44 3.49
C VAL A 359 -17.71 -13.87 4.63
N GLU A 360 -18.98 -13.49 4.54
CA GLU A 360 -19.97 -13.77 5.59
C GLU A 360 -20.62 -15.15 5.44
N ASN A 361 -20.83 -15.59 4.19
CA ASN A 361 -21.50 -16.85 3.88
C ASN A 361 -20.48 -17.89 3.38
N GLU A 362 -20.45 -19.05 4.03
CA GLU A 362 -19.60 -20.18 3.59
C GLU A 362 -20.09 -20.81 2.28
N ASP A 363 -21.42 -20.76 2.05
CA ASP A 363 -22.10 -21.39 0.93
C ASP A 363 -22.04 -20.56 -0.37
N GLU A 364 -21.50 -19.36 -0.37
CA GLU A 364 -21.18 -18.66 -1.61
C GLU A 364 -20.07 -19.46 -2.29
N GLU A 365 -20.46 -20.33 -3.24
CA GLU A 365 -19.53 -21.01 -4.16
C GLU A 365 -18.57 -19.95 -4.70
N SER A 366 -17.27 -20.16 -4.52
CA SER A 366 -16.27 -19.39 -5.25
C SER A 366 -16.62 -19.55 -6.72
N ALA A 367 -17.07 -18.45 -7.38
CA ALA A 367 -17.29 -18.45 -8.82
C ALA A 367 -16.10 -19.17 -9.44
N ASP A 368 -16.36 -20.09 -10.40
CA ASP A 368 -15.33 -20.89 -11.03
C ASP A 368 -14.26 -19.98 -11.62
N VAL A 369 -13.20 -19.76 -10.82
CA VAL A 369 -12.12 -18.80 -11.10
C VAL A 369 -11.06 -19.48 -11.97
N SER A 370 -11.15 -20.82 -12.15
CA SER A 370 -10.18 -21.59 -12.91
C SER A 370 -10.17 -21.20 -14.39
N SER A 371 -8.99 -21.11 -14.97
CA SER A 371 -8.80 -21.01 -16.43
C SER A 371 -8.89 -22.38 -17.13
N ILE A 372 -8.74 -23.45 -16.37
CA ILE A 372 -8.99 -24.82 -16.83
C ILE A 372 -10.51 -25.07 -16.77
N THR A 373 -11.15 -25.17 -17.93
CA THR A 373 -12.59 -25.34 -18.01
C THR A 373 -13.02 -26.79 -17.77
N LYS A 374 -12.13 -27.74 -18.07
CA LYS A 374 -12.39 -29.16 -17.86
C LYS A 374 -11.10 -29.96 -17.79
N VAL A 375 -11.00 -30.88 -16.84
CA VAL A 375 -9.96 -31.91 -16.81
C VAL A 375 -10.56 -33.20 -17.40
N LEU A 376 -9.87 -33.76 -18.37
CA LEU A 376 -10.32 -34.95 -19.11
C LEU A 376 -9.62 -36.21 -18.62
N GLU A 377 -8.35 -36.13 -18.28
CA GLU A 377 -7.54 -37.25 -17.81
C GLU A 377 -6.62 -36.84 -16.66
N TRP A 378 -6.34 -37.80 -15.78
CA TRP A 378 -5.45 -37.64 -14.63
C TRP A 378 -4.41 -38.77 -14.63
N ASN A 379 -3.20 -38.50 -14.12
CA ASN A 379 -2.21 -39.54 -13.83
C ASN A 379 -2.39 -40.11 -12.42
N ASP A 380 -1.63 -41.16 -12.09
CA ASP A 380 -1.65 -41.81 -10.78
C ASP A 380 -1.19 -40.88 -9.61
N ALA A 381 -0.47 -39.83 -9.95
CA ALA A 381 -0.06 -38.81 -8.99
C ALA A 381 -1.13 -37.71 -8.73
N GLY A 382 -2.29 -37.80 -9.39
CA GLY A 382 -3.37 -36.81 -9.27
C GLY A 382 -3.13 -35.53 -10.07
N GLU A 383 -2.23 -35.54 -11.06
CA GLU A 383 -2.03 -34.39 -11.94
C GLU A 383 -2.92 -34.52 -13.19
N ALA A 384 -3.47 -33.39 -13.61
CA ALA A 384 -4.27 -33.33 -14.86
C ALA A 384 -3.35 -33.47 -16.07
N THR A 385 -3.54 -34.56 -16.84
CA THR A 385 -2.73 -34.86 -18.04
C THR A 385 -3.34 -34.35 -19.33
N VAL A 386 -4.66 -34.29 -19.42
CA VAL A 386 -5.39 -33.75 -20.57
C VAL A 386 -6.44 -32.76 -20.08
N ILE A 387 -6.41 -31.54 -20.59
CA ILE A 387 -7.28 -30.43 -20.15
C ILE A 387 -7.92 -29.67 -21.32
N GLU A 388 -9.01 -28.97 -21.02
CA GLU A 388 -9.57 -27.88 -21.83
C GLU A 388 -9.29 -26.54 -21.12
N HIS A 389 -8.81 -25.55 -21.85
CA HIS A 389 -8.39 -24.27 -21.30
C HIS A 389 -9.12 -23.12 -22.00
N ILE A 390 -9.55 -22.10 -21.22
CA ILE A 390 -10.35 -20.96 -21.71
C ILE A 390 -9.70 -20.18 -22.88
N MET A 391 -8.36 -20.20 -22.97
CA MET A 391 -7.60 -19.46 -23.99
C MET A 391 -7.28 -20.28 -25.24
N HIS A 392 -7.73 -21.54 -25.32
CA HIS A 392 -7.46 -22.41 -26.45
C HIS A 392 -8.61 -23.35 -26.72
N ILE A 393 -8.97 -23.52 -27.99
CA ILE A 393 -10.17 -24.32 -28.40
C ILE A 393 -9.93 -25.81 -28.43
N HIS A 394 -8.68 -26.27 -28.58
CA HIS A 394 -8.32 -27.65 -28.61
C HIS A 394 -7.88 -28.16 -27.24
N ARG A 395 -7.84 -29.47 -27.08
CA ARG A 395 -7.33 -30.12 -25.88
C ARG A 395 -5.82 -29.89 -25.74
N LEU A 396 -5.35 -29.70 -24.51
CA LEU A 396 -3.94 -29.55 -24.17
C LEU A 396 -3.49 -30.81 -23.41
N THR A 397 -2.32 -31.34 -23.76
CA THR A 397 -1.72 -32.52 -23.14
C THR A 397 -0.48 -32.15 -22.39
N LEU A 398 -0.30 -32.66 -21.16
CA LEU A 398 0.88 -32.42 -20.32
C LEU A 398 2.10 -33.20 -20.86
N SER A 399 3.27 -32.57 -20.87
CA SER A 399 4.55 -33.19 -21.22
C SER A 399 5.68 -32.64 -20.37
N ASP A 400 6.65 -33.51 -20.03
CA ASP A 400 7.88 -33.16 -19.35
C ASP A 400 9.11 -33.25 -20.30
N ARG A 401 8.89 -33.57 -21.58
CA ARG A 401 9.94 -33.79 -22.58
C ARG A 401 10.40 -32.50 -23.21
N VAL A 402 11.07 -31.65 -22.43
CA VAL A 402 11.52 -30.30 -22.84
C VAL A 402 12.45 -30.39 -24.05
N GLY A 403 13.42 -31.30 -24.09
CA GLY A 403 14.45 -31.40 -25.15
C GLY A 403 13.94 -31.65 -26.58
N GLU A 404 12.72 -32.11 -26.75
CA GLU A 404 12.09 -32.22 -28.07
C GLU A 404 11.50 -30.88 -28.58
N TYR A 405 11.42 -29.85 -27.69
CA TYR A 405 10.74 -28.57 -27.91
C TYR A 405 11.59 -27.36 -27.54
N ASP A 406 12.94 -27.49 -27.54
CA ASP A 406 13.91 -26.45 -27.13
C ASP A 406 13.74 -25.08 -27.83
N ASN A 407 13.16 -25.07 -29.03
CA ASN A 407 12.92 -23.85 -29.82
C ASN A 407 11.48 -23.30 -29.66
N LYS A 408 10.66 -23.89 -28.79
CA LYS A 408 9.27 -23.44 -28.57
C LYS A 408 9.16 -22.48 -27.41
N CYS A 409 8.23 -21.54 -27.55
CA CYS A 409 7.90 -20.57 -26.51
C CYS A 409 6.47 -20.76 -26.04
N CYS A 410 6.26 -20.51 -24.76
CA CYS A 410 4.93 -20.48 -24.17
C CYS A 410 4.08 -19.33 -24.75
N ASP A 411 2.92 -19.62 -25.32
CA ASP A 411 2.00 -18.60 -25.88
C ASP A 411 1.40 -17.68 -24.78
N GLY A 412 1.40 -18.13 -23.52
CA GLY A 412 0.94 -17.35 -22.38
C GLY A 412 1.92 -16.28 -21.92
N CYS A 413 3.23 -16.56 -21.85
CA CYS A 413 4.25 -15.65 -21.33
C CYS A 413 5.35 -15.26 -22.32
N LEU A 414 5.48 -15.95 -23.45
CA LEU A 414 6.52 -15.80 -24.48
C LEU A 414 7.96 -16.04 -23.96
N LEU A 415 8.11 -16.83 -22.92
CA LEU A 415 9.40 -17.38 -22.52
C LEU A 415 9.59 -18.76 -23.14
N PRO A 416 10.86 -19.19 -23.39
CA PRO A 416 11.16 -20.54 -23.85
C PRO A 416 10.58 -21.60 -22.92
N ILE A 417 10.20 -22.74 -23.45
CA ILE A 417 9.76 -23.90 -22.67
C ILE A 417 10.98 -24.48 -21.94
N SER A 418 10.96 -24.47 -20.61
CA SER A 418 12.06 -24.93 -19.76
C SER A 418 11.68 -25.97 -18.72
N ASP A 419 10.37 -26.16 -18.49
CA ASP A 419 9.80 -27.04 -17.46
C ASP A 419 8.60 -27.81 -18.03
N SER A 420 7.87 -28.54 -17.18
CA SER A 420 6.61 -29.20 -17.55
C SER A 420 5.63 -28.22 -18.20
N PHE A 421 5.07 -28.61 -19.30
CA PHE A 421 4.22 -27.77 -20.12
C PHE A 421 3.06 -28.54 -20.73
N TYR A 422 2.03 -27.81 -21.10
CA TYR A 422 0.91 -28.33 -21.89
C TYR A 422 1.07 -27.92 -23.35
N TYR A 423 0.81 -28.81 -24.25
CA TYR A 423 0.87 -28.57 -25.69
C TYR A 423 -0.38 -29.07 -26.43
N CYS A 424 -0.69 -28.43 -27.54
CA CYS A 424 -1.75 -28.87 -28.44
C CYS A 424 -1.19 -29.83 -29.48
N THR A 425 -1.88 -30.98 -29.68
CA THR A 425 -1.52 -31.95 -30.72
C THR A 425 -1.99 -31.54 -32.11
N GLN A 426 -2.87 -30.52 -32.23
CA GLN A 426 -3.50 -30.12 -33.50
C GLN A 426 -2.91 -28.81 -34.06
N CYS A 427 -2.25 -27.99 -33.24
CA CYS A 427 -1.64 -26.73 -33.66
C CYS A 427 -0.41 -26.40 -32.82
N ASP A 428 0.38 -25.44 -33.26
CA ASP A 428 1.63 -25.00 -32.60
C ASP A 428 1.30 -24.06 -31.42
N PHE A 429 0.79 -24.65 -30.33
CA PHE A 429 0.40 -23.92 -29.12
C PHE A 429 0.92 -24.59 -27.85
N PHE A 430 1.62 -23.83 -27.00
CA PHE A 430 2.32 -24.32 -25.82
C PHE A 430 2.05 -23.41 -24.62
N LEU A 431 1.86 -23.98 -23.44
CA LEU A 431 1.75 -23.24 -22.18
C LEU A 431 2.57 -23.92 -21.10
N HIS A 432 3.40 -23.17 -20.35
CA HIS A 432 3.98 -23.69 -19.11
C HIS A 432 2.86 -24.11 -18.15
N LYS A 433 3.10 -25.13 -17.34
CA LYS A 433 2.16 -25.60 -16.32
C LYS A 433 1.71 -24.43 -15.42
N VAL A 434 2.63 -23.59 -14.95
CA VAL A 434 2.35 -22.40 -14.15
C VAL A 434 1.44 -21.39 -14.88
N CYS A 435 1.58 -21.25 -16.21
CA CYS A 435 0.73 -20.33 -17.00
C CYS A 435 -0.69 -20.87 -17.20
N VAL A 436 -0.85 -22.19 -17.24
CA VAL A 436 -2.15 -22.87 -17.34
C VAL A 436 -2.94 -22.76 -16.03
N GLU A 437 -2.26 -22.88 -14.90
CA GLU A 437 -2.86 -22.87 -13.56
C GLU A 437 -3.29 -21.47 -13.08
N LEU A 438 -2.92 -20.41 -13.82
CA LEU A 438 -3.34 -19.05 -13.48
C LEU A 438 -4.86 -18.90 -13.60
N PRO A 439 -5.54 -18.28 -12.61
CA PRO A 439 -6.98 -18.14 -12.60
C PRO A 439 -7.49 -17.21 -13.71
N LYS A 440 -8.75 -17.44 -14.15
CA LYS A 440 -9.43 -16.56 -15.13
C LYS A 440 -9.58 -15.12 -14.63
N VAL A 441 -9.83 -14.96 -13.35
CA VAL A 441 -10.02 -13.68 -12.68
C VAL A 441 -9.07 -13.61 -11.49
N LYS A 442 -8.30 -12.54 -11.36
CA LYS A 442 -7.29 -12.38 -10.32
C LYS A 442 -7.31 -10.99 -9.72
N GLN A 443 -7.24 -10.92 -8.39
CA GLN A 443 -6.90 -9.68 -7.68
C GLN A 443 -5.40 -9.63 -7.45
N VAL A 444 -4.83 -8.45 -7.54
CA VAL A 444 -3.40 -8.26 -7.30
C VAL A 444 -3.15 -7.06 -6.39
N TRP A 445 -2.26 -7.22 -5.42
CA TRP A 445 -1.98 -6.25 -4.37
C TRP A 445 -1.40 -4.91 -4.88
N TYR A 446 -0.72 -4.91 -6.02
CA TYR A 446 -0.07 -3.74 -6.61
C TYR A 446 -0.95 -2.98 -7.61
N HIS A 447 -2.17 -3.43 -7.87
CA HIS A 447 -3.09 -2.75 -8.79
C HIS A 447 -3.91 -1.69 -8.02
N PRO A 448 -3.91 -0.41 -8.45
CA PRO A 448 -4.56 0.67 -7.73
C PRO A 448 -6.10 0.57 -7.71
N CYS A 449 -6.71 0.02 -8.77
CA CYS A 449 -8.15 -0.19 -8.82
C CYS A 449 -8.57 -1.33 -7.88
N GLN A 450 -9.78 -1.24 -7.35
CA GLN A 450 -10.36 -2.33 -6.54
C GLN A 450 -10.88 -3.49 -7.40
N SER A 451 -11.07 -3.26 -8.69
CA SER A 451 -11.59 -4.24 -9.65
C SER A 451 -10.60 -5.38 -9.89
N SER A 452 -11.13 -6.59 -10.00
CA SER A 452 -10.37 -7.77 -10.39
C SER A 452 -9.87 -7.66 -11.84
N LEU A 453 -8.71 -8.24 -12.10
CA LEU A 453 -8.14 -8.35 -13.43
C LEU A 453 -8.65 -9.61 -14.12
N VAL A 454 -8.98 -9.54 -15.39
CA VAL A 454 -9.48 -10.66 -16.20
C VAL A 454 -8.40 -11.11 -17.19
N LEU A 455 -8.17 -12.44 -17.26
CA LEU A 455 -7.23 -13.04 -18.21
C LEU A 455 -7.76 -12.86 -19.63
N THR A 456 -6.92 -12.31 -20.52
CA THR A 456 -7.22 -12.03 -21.94
C THR A 456 -6.08 -12.46 -22.84
N SER A 457 -6.39 -12.67 -24.14
CA SER A 457 -5.40 -13.01 -25.17
C SER A 457 -5.63 -12.16 -26.43
N ASN A 458 -4.69 -12.29 -27.41
CA ASN A 458 -4.81 -11.79 -28.78
C ASN A 458 -4.66 -10.27 -29.01
N GLU A 459 -4.36 -9.46 -28.00
CA GLU A 459 -4.05 -8.03 -28.19
C GLU A 459 -2.54 -7.77 -27.99
N VAL A 460 -2.01 -6.80 -28.76
CA VAL A 460 -0.72 -6.20 -28.39
C VAL A 460 -0.99 -5.16 -27.33
N PHE A 461 -0.27 -5.22 -26.24
CA PHE A 461 -0.41 -4.31 -25.11
C PHE A 461 0.96 -3.90 -24.57
N ARG A 462 1.01 -2.74 -23.90
CA ARG A 462 2.13 -2.35 -23.07
C ARG A 462 1.83 -2.76 -21.62
N CYS A 463 2.67 -3.59 -21.05
CA CYS A 463 2.50 -4.00 -19.66
C CYS A 463 2.67 -2.79 -18.73
N VAL A 464 1.69 -2.55 -17.84
CA VAL A 464 1.73 -1.43 -16.88
C VAL A 464 2.85 -1.56 -15.83
N ILE A 465 3.45 -2.75 -15.69
CA ILE A 465 4.47 -3.05 -14.68
C ILE A 465 5.88 -2.96 -15.27
N CYS A 466 6.19 -3.79 -16.29
CA CYS A 466 7.53 -3.83 -16.89
C CYS A 466 7.70 -2.88 -18.08
N HIS A 467 6.62 -2.28 -18.57
CA HIS A 467 6.57 -1.37 -19.73
C HIS A 467 7.01 -1.98 -21.07
N TYR A 468 7.21 -3.30 -21.14
CA TYR A 468 7.47 -3.98 -22.42
C TYR A 468 6.17 -4.16 -23.22
N LEU A 469 6.29 -4.02 -24.56
CA LEU A 469 5.26 -4.45 -25.49
C LEU A 469 5.21 -5.97 -25.54
N SER A 470 4.02 -6.54 -25.51
CA SER A 470 3.80 -7.99 -25.52
C SER A 470 2.56 -8.35 -26.34
N LYS A 471 2.62 -9.50 -27.01
CA LYS A 471 1.46 -10.18 -27.62
C LYS A 471 1.27 -11.54 -26.97
N ALA A 472 1.31 -11.60 -25.68
CA ALA A 472 1.09 -12.77 -24.84
C ALA A 472 -0.28 -12.66 -24.17
N PHE A 473 -0.60 -13.58 -23.28
CA PHE A 473 -1.74 -13.41 -22.39
C PHE A 473 -1.48 -12.23 -21.42
N ALA A 474 -2.55 -11.56 -21.07
CA ALA A 474 -2.53 -10.43 -20.13
C ALA A 474 -3.69 -10.52 -19.15
N TYR A 475 -3.45 -9.99 -17.98
CA TYR A 475 -4.52 -9.63 -17.06
C TYR A 475 -4.91 -8.18 -17.28
N LYS A 476 -6.15 -7.95 -17.68
CA LYS A 476 -6.70 -6.63 -18.03
C LYS A 476 -7.68 -6.14 -16.99
N CYS A 477 -7.56 -4.88 -16.59
CA CYS A 477 -8.52 -4.19 -15.75
C CYS A 477 -9.60 -3.52 -16.59
N GLU A 478 -10.87 -3.79 -16.30
CA GLU A 478 -11.99 -3.17 -17.02
C GLU A 478 -12.17 -1.69 -16.64
N GLU A 479 -11.75 -1.28 -15.46
CA GLU A 479 -11.87 0.09 -14.95
C GLU A 479 -10.81 1.01 -15.55
N CYS A 480 -9.52 0.76 -15.32
CA CYS A 480 -8.42 1.60 -15.83
C CYS A 480 -7.92 1.20 -17.21
N LYS A 481 -8.44 0.09 -17.80
CA LYS A 481 -8.02 -0.49 -19.07
C LYS A 481 -6.53 -0.91 -19.12
N GLY A 482 -5.83 -0.86 -18.01
CA GLY A 482 -4.43 -1.29 -17.88
C GLY A 482 -4.30 -2.80 -18.04
N SER A 483 -3.18 -3.25 -18.64
CA SER A 483 -2.89 -4.67 -18.87
C SER A 483 -1.55 -5.06 -18.26
N ALA A 484 -1.50 -6.18 -17.53
CA ALA A 484 -0.29 -6.74 -16.93
C ALA A 484 0.07 -8.07 -17.59
N CYS A 485 1.33 -8.27 -17.99
CA CYS A 485 1.77 -9.53 -18.59
C CYS A 485 1.93 -10.63 -17.54
N LEU A 486 1.75 -11.91 -17.96
CA LEU A 486 1.86 -13.06 -17.06
C LEU A 486 3.24 -13.14 -16.35
N ARG A 487 4.32 -12.76 -17.02
CA ARG A 487 5.67 -12.73 -16.42
C ARG A 487 5.71 -11.88 -15.15
N CYS A 488 5.16 -10.66 -15.23
CA CYS A 488 5.10 -9.78 -14.05
C CYS A 488 4.14 -10.31 -12.99
N ILE A 489 3.00 -10.85 -13.38
CA ILE A 489 2.06 -11.49 -12.46
C ILE A 489 2.73 -12.63 -11.69
N ILE A 490 3.43 -13.52 -12.40
CA ILE A 490 4.15 -14.67 -11.80
C ILE A 490 5.32 -14.16 -10.93
N ALA A 491 6.15 -13.24 -11.43
CA ALA A 491 7.31 -12.73 -10.68
C ALA A 491 6.91 -12.01 -9.39
N LEU A 492 5.80 -11.26 -9.39
CA LEU A 492 5.30 -10.51 -8.24
C LEU A 492 4.30 -11.31 -7.38
N THR A 493 4.10 -12.59 -7.64
CA THR A 493 3.33 -13.44 -6.74
C THR A 493 4.12 -13.66 -5.45
N PRO A 494 3.55 -13.38 -4.28
CA PRO A 494 4.22 -13.55 -3.00
C PRO A 494 4.55 -15.02 -2.67
N GLY A 495 5.46 -15.21 -1.71
CA GLY A 495 5.90 -16.52 -1.23
C GLY A 495 7.36 -16.83 -1.55
N ALA A 496 7.83 -17.97 -1.04
CA ALA A 496 9.17 -18.47 -1.29
C ALA A 496 9.31 -18.90 -2.76
N ARG A 497 10.38 -18.44 -3.42
CA ARG A 497 10.69 -18.75 -4.81
C ARG A 497 12.09 -19.34 -4.92
N THR A 498 12.22 -20.47 -5.57
CA THR A 498 13.50 -21.00 -5.98
C THR A 498 13.95 -20.34 -7.27
N TYR A 499 15.26 -20.03 -7.36
CA TYR A 499 15.87 -19.49 -8.57
C TYR A 499 17.18 -20.23 -8.86
N LEU A 500 17.38 -20.67 -10.08
CA LEU A 500 18.54 -21.51 -10.44
C LEU A 500 19.87 -20.84 -10.22
N GLY A 501 19.94 -19.51 -10.31
CA GLY A 501 21.15 -18.72 -10.05
C GLY A 501 21.43 -18.47 -8.56
N HIS A 502 20.64 -19.03 -7.65
CA HIS A 502 20.81 -18.79 -6.21
C HIS A 502 20.38 -20.00 -5.38
N LYS A 503 21.18 -20.34 -4.35
CA LYS A 503 20.98 -21.56 -3.54
C LYS A 503 19.77 -21.50 -2.59
N HIS A 504 19.47 -20.32 -2.09
CA HIS A 504 18.44 -20.12 -1.08
C HIS A 504 17.17 -19.60 -1.73
N PRO A 505 16.00 -19.81 -1.12
CA PRO A 505 14.75 -19.23 -1.60
C PRO A 505 14.79 -17.70 -1.50
N VAL A 506 14.23 -17.05 -2.51
CA VAL A 506 14.03 -15.59 -2.52
C VAL A 506 12.57 -15.26 -2.25
N PHE A 507 12.35 -14.13 -1.61
CA PHE A 507 11.05 -13.65 -1.17
C PHE A 507 10.82 -12.23 -1.69
N LEU A 508 9.61 -11.90 -2.05
CA LEU A 508 9.24 -10.56 -2.49
C LEU A 508 9.12 -9.61 -1.29
N TYR A 509 9.90 -8.52 -1.29
CA TYR A 509 9.86 -7.44 -0.31
C TYR A 509 9.36 -6.17 -0.99
N THR A 510 8.11 -5.81 -0.78
CA THR A 510 7.42 -4.70 -1.48
C THR A 510 7.85 -3.31 -1.04
N GLU A 511 8.29 -3.16 0.20
CA GLU A 511 8.72 -1.88 0.80
C GLU A 511 10.26 -1.73 0.82
N TYR A 512 10.99 -2.70 0.27
CA TYR A 512 12.45 -2.67 0.21
C TYR A 512 12.94 -1.99 -1.06
N ILE A 513 13.86 -1.06 -0.92
CA ILE A 513 14.55 -0.38 -2.01
C ILE A 513 16.01 -0.83 -2.01
N GLY A 514 16.55 -1.23 -3.15
CA GLY A 514 17.92 -1.71 -3.24
C GLY A 514 18.40 -1.93 -4.66
N ARG A 515 19.56 -2.57 -4.79
CA ARG A 515 20.23 -2.85 -6.06
C ARG A 515 19.92 -4.24 -6.56
N CYS A 516 19.63 -4.37 -7.85
CA CYS A 516 19.49 -5.67 -8.53
C CYS A 516 20.87 -6.25 -8.89
N VAL A 517 21.17 -7.47 -8.45
CA VAL A 517 22.47 -8.14 -8.77
C VAL A 517 22.62 -8.51 -10.24
N ALA A 518 21.53 -8.62 -10.99
CA ALA A 518 21.56 -9.03 -12.39
C ALA A 518 21.82 -7.89 -13.37
N CYS A 519 21.08 -6.77 -13.24
CA CYS A 519 21.22 -5.62 -14.15
C CYS A 519 22.06 -4.48 -13.55
N GLY A 520 22.29 -4.49 -12.23
CA GLY A 520 23.04 -3.45 -11.53
C GLY A 520 22.27 -2.16 -11.27
N ASP A 521 20.98 -2.09 -11.65
CA ASP A 521 20.16 -0.93 -11.39
C ASP A 521 19.95 -0.75 -9.88
N ASP A 522 20.13 0.47 -9.41
CA ASP A 522 19.98 0.91 -8.03
C ASP A 522 18.58 1.49 -7.80
N ASP A 523 18.21 1.64 -6.53
CA ASP A 523 16.95 2.29 -6.08
C ASP A 523 15.66 1.65 -6.63
N ILE A 524 15.69 0.33 -6.87
CA ILE A 524 14.51 -0.42 -7.32
C ILE A 524 13.62 -0.73 -6.11
N GLU A 525 12.36 -0.31 -6.19
CA GLU A 525 11.33 -0.64 -5.21
C GLU A 525 10.72 -2.02 -5.52
N GLY A 526 10.56 -2.85 -4.48
CA GLY A 526 9.90 -4.14 -4.61
C GLY A 526 10.80 -5.23 -5.23
N LEU A 527 11.86 -5.63 -4.52
CA LEU A 527 12.81 -6.65 -4.94
C LEU A 527 12.50 -8.03 -4.39
N LEU A 528 12.85 -9.06 -5.17
CA LEU A 528 12.97 -10.44 -4.67
C LEU A 528 14.31 -10.57 -3.95
N ARG A 529 14.30 -10.87 -2.65
CA ARG A 529 15.49 -10.89 -1.81
C ARG A 529 15.65 -12.22 -1.07
N CYS A 530 16.90 -12.64 -0.89
CA CYS A 530 17.27 -13.75 -0.02
C CYS A 530 17.26 -13.30 1.45
N LYS A 531 16.89 -14.22 2.36
CA LYS A 531 17.00 -13.97 3.81
C LYS A 531 18.40 -14.24 4.36
N ASP A 532 19.13 -15.15 3.73
CA ASP A 532 20.39 -15.71 4.24
C ASP A 532 21.64 -15.00 3.71
N CYS A 533 21.51 -14.24 2.62
CA CYS A 533 22.62 -13.50 2.03
C CYS A 533 22.16 -12.24 1.30
N ASP A 534 23.10 -11.39 0.91
CA ASP A 534 22.81 -10.09 0.26
C ASP A 534 22.54 -10.24 -1.24
N PHE A 535 21.58 -11.10 -1.58
CA PHE A 535 21.11 -11.33 -2.94
C PHE A 535 19.76 -10.67 -3.14
N SER A 536 19.65 -9.79 -4.13
CA SER A 536 18.39 -9.12 -4.50
C SER A 536 18.23 -9.02 -6.02
N LEU A 537 17.03 -9.25 -6.49
CA LEU A 537 16.71 -9.37 -7.92
C LEU A 537 15.41 -8.63 -8.24
N ASP A 538 15.40 -7.82 -9.29
CA ASP A 538 14.17 -7.21 -9.77
C ASP A 538 13.28 -8.23 -10.52
N HIS A 539 11.98 -7.92 -10.64
CA HIS A 539 11.00 -8.80 -11.27
C HIS A 539 11.25 -9.02 -12.78
N LYS A 540 11.92 -8.08 -13.47
CA LYS A 540 12.27 -8.22 -14.90
C LYS A 540 13.41 -9.21 -15.06
N CYS A 541 14.43 -9.09 -14.20
CA CYS A 541 15.58 -9.99 -14.18
C CYS A 541 15.19 -11.39 -13.66
N PHE A 542 14.27 -11.50 -12.72
CA PHE A 542 13.74 -12.80 -12.28
C PHE A 542 13.06 -13.57 -13.42
N SER A 543 12.49 -12.87 -14.40
CA SER A 543 11.81 -13.47 -15.56
C SER A 543 12.72 -13.65 -16.79
N LEU A 544 14.04 -13.53 -16.66
CA LEU A 544 14.98 -13.80 -17.76
C LEU A 544 14.97 -15.30 -18.12
N PRO A 545 14.95 -15.64 -19.42
CA PRO A 545 15.09 -17.03 -19.84
C PRO A 545 16.49 -17.57 -19.51
N ILE A 546 16.55 -18.82 -19.04
CA ILE A 546 17.82 -19.47 -18.66
C ILE A 546 18.66 -19.74 -19.89
N THR A 547 18.03 -20.13 -20.99
CA THR A 547 18.66 -20.35 -22.29
C THR A 547 17.94 -19.55 -23.35
N TYR A 548 18.66 -19.11 -24.36
CA TYR A 548 18.11 -18.35 -25.48
C TYR A 548 18.88 -18.62 -26.79
N GLN A 549 18.17 -18.89 -27.89
CA GLN A 549 18.75 -19.02 -29.22
C GLN A 549 18.85 -17.63 -29.86
N HIS A 550 20.06 -17.18 -30.14
CA HIS A 550 20.30 -15.93 -30.87
C HIS A 550 20.96 -16.21 -32.22
N LYS A 551 20.65 -15.39 -33.22
CA LYS A 551 21.15 -15.52 -34.60
C LYS A 551 22.68 -15.37 -34.75
N SER A 552 23.36 -14.84 -33.73
CA SER A 552 24.83 -14.68 -33.72
C SER A 552 25.58 -15.97 -33.36
N ASP A 553 24.89 -16.98 -32.85
CA ASP A 553 25.49 -18.24 -32.45
C ASP A 553 24.58 -19.42 -32.86
N GLU A 554 25.15 -20.49 -33.34
CA GLU A 554 24.43 -21.72 -33.72
C GLU A 554 24.00 -22.52 -32.49
N HIS A 555 24.59 -22.24 -31.32
CA HIS A 555 24.30 -22.92 -30.06
C HIS A 555 23.38 -22.06 -29.18
N LEU A 556 22.75 -22.71 -28.22
CA LEU A 556 21.97 -22.03 -27.19
C LEU A 556 22.91 -21.26 -26.26
N LEU A 557 22.65 -19.97 -26.10
CA LEU A 557 23.30 -19.13 -25.11
C LEU A 557 22.67 -19.39 -23.74
N SER A 558 23.50 -19.61 -22.72
CA SER A 558 23.07 -19.84 -21.33
C SER A 558 23.23 -18.58 -20.50
N LEU A 559 22.24 -18.26 -19.67
CA LEU A 559 22.33 -17.16 -18.73
C LEU A 559 23.35 -17.47 -17.65
N THR A 560 24.37 -16.63 -17.56
CA THR A 560 25.54 -16.79 -16.68
C THR A 560 25.52 -15.70 -15.61
N TYR A 561 25.77 -16.09 -14.38
CA TYR A 561 25.60 -15.24 -13.19
C TYR A 561 26.91 -14.60 -12.72
N HIS A 562 28.05 -15.21 -12.99
CA HIS A 562 29.36 -14.72 -12.64
C HIS A 562 30.34 -15.04 -13.77
N ASP A 563 31.31 -14.16 -14.00
CA ASP A 563 32.42 -14.42 -14.89
C ASP A 563 33.60 -14.92 -14.08
N ASP A 564 33.81 -16.25 -14.07
CA ASP A 564 34.90 -16.90 -13.35
C ASP A 564 36.23 -16.86 -14.16
N ASN A 565 36.20 -16.22 -15.33
CA ASN A 565 37.39 -16.10 -16.17
C ASN A 565 38.44 -15.17 -15.55
N SER A 566 39.56 -15.74 -15.11
CA SER A 566 40.75 -15.02 -14.67
C SER A 566 41.45 -14.26 -15.80
N TYR A 567 40.94 -14.29 -17.03
CA TYR A 567 41.46 -13.58 -18.19
C TYR A 567 41.07 -12.10 -18.13
N SER A 568 42.07 -11.34 -17.73
CA SER A 568 42.29 -9.92 -18.00
C SER A 568 41.09 -8.96 -18.18
N GLU A 569 41.28 -7.85 -17.70
CA GLU A 569 40.71 -6.50 -17.69
C GLU A 569 39.70 -6.07 -18.77
N ASN A 570 39.38 -6.89 -19.80
CA ASN A 570 38.55 -6.46 -20.93
C ASN A 570 37.49 -7.49 -21.30
N HIS A 571 36.30 -7.34 -20.63
CA HIS A 571 35.12 -8.10 -21.00
C HIS A 571 34.31 -7.30 -22.04
N PHE A 572 34.17 -7.83 -23.25
CA PHE A 572 33.36 -7.21 -24.32
C PHE A 572 32.14 -8.07 -24.68
N CYS A 573 31.16 -7.43 -25.21
CA CYS A 573 29.96 -8.09 -25.75
C CYS A 573 30.19 -8.38 -27.23
N ASP A 574 30.10 -9.64 -27.65
CA ASP A 574 30.35 -10.07 -29.06
C ASP A 574 29.26 -9.59 -30.04
N ILE A 575 28.17 -8.98 -29.56
CA ILE A 575 27.13 -8.42 -30.42
C ILE A 575 27.31 -6.91 -30.67
N CYS A 576 27.59 -6.11 -29.62
CA CYS A 576 27.69 -4.66 -29.73
C CYS A 576 29.12 -4.14 -29.63
N GLU A 577 30.10 -5.00 -29.34
CA GLU A 577 31.53 -4.69 -29.16
C GLU A 577 31.82 -3.70 -28.01
N GLU A 578 30.81 -3.39 -27.18
CA GLU A 578 30.96 -2.54 -26.00
C GLU A 578 31.39 -3.35 -24.79
N ARG A 579 32.02 -2.67 -23.81
CA ARG A 579 32.52 -3.29 -22.57
C ARG A 579 31.34 -3.79 -21.73
N ARG A 580 31.45 -5.00 -21.22
CA ARG A 580 30.52 -5.68 -20.33
C ARG A 580 31.05 -5.62 -18.89
N ASP A 581 30.15 -5.37 -17.92
CA ASP A 581 30.49 -5.49 -16.50
C ASP A 581 30.54 -6.98 -16.12
N PRO A 582 31.67 -7.53 -15.67
CA PRO A 582 31.80 -8.95 -15.31
C PRO A 582 30.98 -9.34 -14.07
N ASN A 583 30.54 -8.37 -13.25
CA ASN A 583 29.75 -8.61 -12.06
C ASN A 583 28.23 -8.70 -12.35
N LEU A 584 27.81 -8.32 -13.57
CA LEU A 584 26.42 -8.38 -13.99
C LEU A 584 26.14 -9.63 -14.81
N TRP A 585 24.89 -10.05 -14.86
CA TRP A 585 24.49 -11.22 -15.61
C TRP A 585 24.60 -11.01 -17.12
N PHE A 586 24.95 -12.09 -17.82
CA PHE A 586 25.16 -12.08 -19.26
C PHE A 586 24.80 -13.44 -19.87
N TYR A 587 24.67 -13.50 -21.20
CA TYR A 587 24.51 -14.75 -21.90
C TYR A 587 25.85 -15.22 -22.45
N HIS A 588 26.13 -16.52 -22.28
CA HIS A 588 27.38 -17.15 -22.67
C HIS A 588 27.11 -18.44 -23.46
N CYS A 589 27.94 -18.68 -24.50
CA CYS A 589 28.03 -19.95 -25.20
C CYS A 589 29.33 -20.63 -24.85
N ALA A 590 29.28 -21.72 -24.10
CA ALA A 590 30.49 -22.45 -23.71
C ALA A 590 31.23 -23.13 -24.89
N THR A 591 30.53 -23.35 -26.01
CA THR A 591 31.12 -23.99 -27.21
C THR A 591 31.91 -22.97 -28.06
N CYS A 592 31.37 -21.79 -28.24
CA CYS A 592 31.91 -20.71 -29.07
C CYS A 592 32.73 -19.69 -28.26
N ASP A 593 32.67 -19.77 -26.93
CA ASP A 593 33.18 -18.76 -25.98
C ASP A 593 32.61 -17.35 -26.19
N THR A 594 31.36 -17.28 -26.69
CA THR A 594 30.68 -16.02 -26.98
C THR A 594 30.05 -15.46 -25.69
N SER A 595 30.32 -14.21 -25.36
CA SER A 595 29.76 -13.54 -24.16
C SER A 595 29.04 -12.25 -24.54
N THR A 596 27.79 -12.09 -24.11
CA THR A 596 26.91 -11.04 -24.62
C THR A 596 26.06 -10.39 -23.56
N HIS A 597 25.76 -9.08 -23.70
CA HIS A 597 24.80 -8.42 -22.85
C HIS A 597 23.41 -9.07 -22.97
N VAL A 598 22.68 -9.14 -21.87
CA VAL A 598 21.29 -9.61 -21.84
C VAL A 598 20.41 -8.84 -22.84
N ASN A 599 20.56 -7.53 -22.91
CA ASN A 599 19.76 -6.68 -23.81
C ASN A 599 20.13 -6.85 -25.29
N CYS A 600 21.38 -7.20 -25.60
CA CYS A 600 21.82 -7.47 -26.98
C CYS A 600 21.21 -8.75 -27.52
N VAL A 601 21.13 -9.80 -26.67
CA VAL A 601 20.53 -11.08 -27.03
C VAL A 601 19.03 -11.00 -27.16
N LEU A 602 18.34 -10.48 -26.12
CA LEU A 602 16.90 -10.46 -26.06
C LEU A 602 16.24 -9.36 -26.90
N GLY A 603 16.98 -8.30 -27.18
CA GLY A 603 16.49 -7.15 -27.95
C GLY A 603 15.42 -6.30 -27.22
N LYS A 604 15.04 -5.20 -27.87
CA LYS A 604 14.07 -4.25 -27.32
C LYS A 604 12.63 -4.78 -27.30
N TYR A 605 12.27 -5.63 -28.29
CA TYR A 605 10.90 -6.14 -28.49
C TYR A 605 10.81 -7.66 -28.25
N ARG A 606 11.48 -8.11 -27.21
CA ARG A 606 11.68 -9.53 -26.85
C ARG A 606 10.37 -10.33 -26.65
N PHE A 607 9.24 -9.66 -26.47
CA PHE A 607 7.94 -10.28 -26.23
C PHE A 607 6.92 -10.00 -27.35
N LEU A 608 7.41 -9.81 -28.58
CA LEU A 608 6.59 -9.76 -29.78
C LEU A 608 7.05 -10.84 -30.75
N LYS A 609 6.16 -11.77 -31.08
CA LYS A 609 6.42 -12.87 -32.02
C LYS A 609 6.32 -12.31 -33.45
N LEU A 610 7.38 -12.42 -34.26
CA LEU A 610 7.37 -12.05 -35.67
C LEU A 610 6.31 -12.84 -36.43
N GLY A 611 5.67 -12.22 -37.41
CA GLY A 611 4.57 -12.83 -38.18
C GLY A 611 3.21 -12.79 -37.46
N SER A 612 3.16 -12.27 -36.22
CA SER A 612 1.90 -12.11 -35.51
C SER A 612 0.98 -11.11 -36.18
N ILE A 613 -0.29 -11.47 -36.34
CA ILE A 613 -1.34 -10.62 -36.92
C ILE A 613 -2.03 -9.84 -35.80
N ILE A 614 -2.27 -8.56 -36.00
CA ILE A 614 -2.90 -7.64 -35.06
C ILE A 614 -4.14 -7.03 -35.71
N GLU A 615 -5.32 -7.27 -35.14
CA GLU A 615 -6.60 -6.78 -35.66
C GLU A 615 -7.13 -5.52 -34.94
N LYS A 616 -6.48 -5.13 -33.84
CA LYS A 616 -6.98 -4.09 -32.89
C LYS A 616 -7.07 -2.68 -33.48
N TYR A 617 -6.27 -2.36 -34.48
CA TYR A 617 -6.13 -0.99 -34.98
C TYR A 617 -7.02 -0.69 -36.19
N LYS A 618 -8.24 -1.25 -36.24
CA LYS A 618 -9.23 -1.02 -37.31
C LYS A 618 -9.62 0.46 -37.43
N ASP A 619 -9.56 1.22 -36.34
CA ASP A 619 -9.80 2.67 -36.35
C ASP A 619 -8.70 3.48 -37.06
N ILE A 620 -7.50 2.90 -37.16
CA ILE A 620 -6.32 3.52 -37.77
C ILE A 620 -6.07 2.99 -39.18
N HIS A 621 -6.36 1.70 -39.38
CA HIS A 621 -6.18 1.01 -40.66
C HIS A 621 -7.16 -0.16 -40.80
N GLU A 622 -7.86 -0.27 -41.92
CA GLU A 622 -8.94 -1.27 -42.13
C GLU A 622 -8.47 -2.71 -42.16
N HIS A 623 -7.24 -2.93 -42.60
CA HIS A 623 -6.70 -4.29 -42.72
C HIS A 623 -5.86 -4.68 -41.49
N PRO A 624 -5.77 -6.01 -41.17
CA PRO A 624 -4.91 -6.49 -40.12
C PRO A 624 -3.44 -6.19 -40.40
N LEU A 625 -2.68 -5.86 -39.35
CA LEU A 625 -1.27 -5.56 -39.41
C LEU A 625 -0.44 -6.74 -38.96
N THR A 626 0.65 -7.03 -39.66
CA THR A 626 1.59 -8.11 -39.32
C THR A 626 2.85 -7.53 -38.70
N VAL A 627 3.32 -8.14 -37.59
CA VAL A 627 4.56 -7.78 -36.93
C VAL A 627 5.73 -8.26 -37.78
N VAL A 628 6.53 -7.32 -38.31
CA VAL A 628 7.67 -7.61 -39.17
C VAL A 628 8.94 -6.96 -38.64
N LYS A 629 10.10 -7.58 -38.93
CA LYS A 629 11.42 -6.97 -38.72
C LYS A 629 12.04 -6.77 -40.10
N LYS A 630 12.24 -5.50 -40.47
CA LYS A 630 12.90 -5.16 -41.76
C LYS A 630 14.42 -5.20 -41.58
N ILE A 631 15.09 -5.91 -42.48
CA ILE A 631 16.56 -6.06 -42.48
C ILE A 631 17.19 -5.21 -43.55
N TYR A 632 16.43 -4.95 -44.64
CA TYR A 632 16.83 -4.14 -45.78
C TYR A 632 15.67 -3.30 -46.24
N TYR A 633 15.92 -2.20 -47.01
CA TYR A 633 14.89 -1.32 -47.57
C TYR A 633 13.91 -0.82 -46.50
N TYR A 634 14.41 -0.03 -45.57
CA TYR A 634 13.62 0.52 -44.48
C TYR A 634 12.54 1.48 -44.98
N PRO A 635 11.28 1.04 -45.10
CA PRO A 635 10.21 1.97 -45.53
C PRO A 635 9.95 2.98 -44.45
N ASN A 636 9.49 4.16 -44.84
CA ASN A 636 9.15 5.21 -43.88
C ASN A 636 7.82 4.87 -43.17
N CYS A 637 7.77 5.15 -41.89
CA CYS A 637 6.58 5.00 -41.06
C CYS A 637 5.47 5.93 -41.59
N SER A 638 4.27 5.38 -41.79
CA SER A 638 3.09 6.12 -42.28
C SER A 638 2.63 7.23 -41.31
N PHE A 639 3.08 7.23 -40.05
CA PHE A 639 2.75 8.26 -39.07
C PHE A 639 3.85 9.32 -38.88
N CYS A 640 5.07 8.90 -38.59
CA CYS A 640 6.14 9.84 -38.26
C CYS A 640 7.10 10.12 -39.41
N SER A 641 6.89 9.48 -40.58
CA SER A 641 7.73 9.59 -41.78
C SER A 641 9.21 9.21 -41.63
N GLU A 642 9.62 8.70 -40.45
CA GLU A 642 10.96 8.19 -40.17
C GLU A 642 11.11 6.75 -40.67
N PRO A 643 12.31 6.29 -41.07
CA PRO A 643 12.51 4.94 -41.58
C PRO A 643 12.29 3.90 -40.45
N CYS A 644 11.61 2.82 -40.78
CA CYS A 644 11.37 1.68 -39.89
C CYS A 644 12.61 0.80 -39.82
N LEU A 645 13.56 1.18 -38.98
CA LEU A 645 14.87 0.51 -38.81
C LEU A 645 14.83 -0.78 -38.02
N ASP A 646 13.72 -1.04 -37.28
CA ASP A 646 13.58 -2.19 -36.36
C ASP A 646 12.23 -2.87 -36.58
N LEU A 647 11.52 -3.16 -35.51
CA LEU A 647 10.22 -3.80 -35.55
C LEU A 647 9.16 -2.81 -36.07
N ALA A 648 8.42 -3.25 -37.07
CA ALA A 648 7.31 -2.50 -37.66
C ALA A 648 6.05 -3.37 -37.76
N LEU A 649 4.93 -2.71 -37.91
CA LEU A 649 3.65 -3.31 -38.21
C LEU A 649 3.29 -2.98 -39.65
N GLU A 650 3.20 -3.99 -40.50
CA GLU A 650 3.00 -3.89 -41.94
C GLU A 650 1.66 -4.47 -42.36
N CYS A 651 0.94 -3.76 -43.20
CA CYS A 651 -0.22 -4.32 -43.84
C CYS A 651 0.19 -5.19 -45.05
N THR A 652 -0.31 -6.42 -45.10
CA THR A 652 -0.06 -7.31 -46.25
C THR A 652 -0.90 -6.97 -47.48
N GLY A 653 -1.96 -6.21 -47.30
CA GLY A 653 -2.88 -5.81 -48.38
C GLY A 653 -2.64 -4.43 -49.01
N CYS A 654 -1.81 -3.59 -48.40
CA CYS A 654 -1.48 -2.28 -48.88
C CYS A 654 -0.11 -1.78 -48.36
N ASN A 655 0.38 -0.63 -48.84
CA ASN A 655 1.70 -0.09 -48.48
C ASN A 655 1.72 0.63 -47.11
N PHE A 656 0.85 0.24 -46.18
CA PHE A 656 0.83 0.83 -44.87
C PHE A 656 1.82 0.12 -43.94
N ILE A 657 2.76 0.86 -43.37
CA ILE A 657 3.72 0.37 -42.37
C ILE A 657 3.92 1.43 -41.28
N VAL A 658 4.02 0.98 -40.06
CA VAL A 658 4.14 1.88 -38.91
C VAL A 658 5.05 1.28 -37.85
N HIS A 659 5.81 2.14 -37.15
CA HIS A 659 6.57 1.69 -35.98
C HIS A 659 5.66 1.14 -34.89
N ALA A 660 6.07 0.09 -34.20
CA ALA A 660 5.36 -0.40 -33.01
C ALA A 660 5.26 0.65 -31.88
N LYS A 661 6.13 1.69 -31.88
CA LYS A 661 6.08 2.81 -30.93
C LYS A 661 5.10 3.93 -31.31
N CYS A 662 4.66 3.97 -32.55
CA CYS A 662 3.76 5.02 -33.07
C CYS A 662 2.27 4.61 -32.98
N LEU A 663 1.99 3.39 -32.57
CA LEU A 663 0.67 2.87 -32.24
C LEU A 663 0.45 2.85 -30.72
#